data_62c2401c5168179f36527a8e43fb6266
#
_entry.id   62c2401c5168179f36527a8e43fb6266
#
_cell.length_a   1.000
_cell.length_b   1.000
_cell.length_c   1.000
_cell.angle_alpha   90.00
_cell.angle_beta   90.00
_cell.angle_gamma   90.00
#
_symmetry.space_group_name_H-M   'P 1'
#
loop_
_entity.id
_entity.type
_entity.pdbx_description
1 polymer ?
#
loop_
_entity_poly.entity_id
_entity_poly.type
_entity_poly.pdbx_seq_one_letter_code
_entity_poly.pdbx_strand_id
1 'polypeptide(L)'
;MARVYQVPRHAFPWLIAAALLASLPHLWRGPLWLALTVPVLLCWRMLIQRGVLTMPGKLVRVPLLLAVVGGTLYSHGTLLGPEAGVTLLVAAFALKMLEMFRLRDAYVAIILGSFVLATAFLFARDPLITLYIGVVLVVVMAALVGINDPESGVSPWRHLRKSGGMVLQALPLMLVFFVLVPRMPPLWNLQVNQQQAKTGMSDSMSPGEVSRLSRQSGIAFRVEFEGEVPPPAQRYWRGLTYGWFDGRRWSQALPPEVRRNDYLRFANGPSPDWYEELLAERGEPDWRYRVVMERTGRQWLYALSVPFSDRQDVALARDLRLLRKDDIESTFDYRVESYQIPVARQGLPEWERRFYTTLPETGNSQARQMAVEWRANATGDAAYITRLLLWFNQEDFYYTLEPPLLSENTVDDFLFRTRRGFCEHYASSFAYMLRAAGIPARIVAGYQGGELNPLGDHLLVRQYDAHVWVEAWLEGQGWVEFDPTGAVAPTRIEQGLDAALAEYGESVLTGLAGALRGVPLFARLSLLADYIEFGWAKWVLGYNQQNQLEFLSRWLGEVTPQRMVMALAAVGGVVMVTMLLWMLWRVRRPRLVWWQREHRLMVRMLTRRGVPLGLHMTTTQIVRIAGEHYPSARQPLQDWQHCYDAIAYRKDVHDPASMRQQLRRLRKMIRRRLVRRLTLNRQTEPSREL
;
A
#
# COMPACT_ATOMS: atom_id res chain seq x y z
N MET A 1 -23.03 45.77 12.75
CA MET A 1 -22.51 45.10 11.55
C MET A 1 -21.47 44.07 11.96
N ALA A 2 -21.73 42.77 11.84
CA ALA A 2 -20.77 41.72 12.17
C ALA A 2 -19.56 41.85 11.22
N ARG A 3 -18.35 41.98 11.76
CA ARG A 3 -17.09 41.96 10.96
C ARG A 3 -17.03 40.67 10.18
N VAL A 4 -17.18 40.74 8.86
CA VAL A 4 -16.98 39.62 7.96
C VAL A 4 -15.49 39.31 7.89
N TYR A 5 -15.03 38.30 8.64
CA TYR A 5 -13.64 37.87 8.59
C TYR A 5 -13.37 37.23 7.21
N GLN A 6 -12.59 37.90 6.37
CA GLN A 6 -12.13 37.41 5.09
C GLN A 6 -10.95 36.46 5.28
N VAL A 7 -10.74 35.54 4.33
CA VAL A 7 -9.58 34.63 4.34
C VAL A 7 -8.29 35.45 4.21
N PRO A 8 -7.30 35.24 5.12
CA PRO A 8 -6.02 35.93 5.05
C PRO A 8 -5.29 35.67 3.72
N ARG A 9 -4.75 36.72 3.09
CA ARG A 9 -4.07 36.59 1.79
C ARG A 9 -2.89 35.62 1.81
N HIS A 10 -2.15 35.53 2.91
CA HIS A 10 -1.01 34.63 3.08
C HIS A 10 -1.40 33.15 3.26
N ALA A 11 -2.63 32.84 3.70
CA ALA A 11 -3.15 31.48 3.82
C ALA A 11 -3.63 30.90 2.49
N PHE A 12 -3.93 31.77 1.52
CA PHE A 12 -4.55 31.39 0.27
C PHE A 12 -3.71 30.45 -0.61
N PRO A 13 -2.40 30.66 -0.79
CA PRO A 13 -1.56 29.72 -1.52
C PRO A 13 -1.58 28.31 -0.94
N TRP A 14 -1.63 28.20 0.40
CA TRP A 14 -1.72 26.92 1.09
C TRP A 14 -3.03 26.20 0.83
N LEU A 15 -4.15 26.92 0.79
CA LEU A 15 -5.47 26.36 0.48
C LEU A 15 -5.52 25.83 -0.95
N ILE A 16 -4.98 26.58 -1.92
CA ILE A 16 -4.90 26.13 -3.32
C ILE A 16 -3.97 24.92 -3.46
N ALA A 17 -2.79 24.95 -2.83
CA ALA A 17 -1.85 23.84 -2.86
C ALA A 17 -2.47 22.58 -2.21
N ALA A 18 -3.12 22.72 -1.07
CA ALA A 18 -3.83 21.62 -0.41
C ALA A 18 -4.93 21.04 -1.29
N ALA A 19 -5.73 21.91 -1.94
CA ALA A 19 -6.80 21.47 -2.83
C ALA A 19 -6.28 20.73 -4.07
N LEU A 20 -5.23 21.24 -4.71
CA LEU A 20 -4.63 20.61 -5.86
C LEU A 20 -4.02 19.26 -5.50
N LEU A 21 -3.18 19.24 -4.44
CA LEU A 21 -2.51 18.01 -4.00
C LEU A 21 -3.51 16.97 -3.49
N ALA A 22 -4.54 17.35 -2.72
CA ALA A 22 -5.56 16.40 -2.28
C ALA A 22 -6.34 15.77 -3.45
N SER A 23 -6.56 16.53 -4.53
CA SER A 23 -7.27 16.04 -5.72
C SER A 23 -6.39 15.21 -6.66
N LEU A 24 -5.07 15.37 -6.66
CA LEU A 24 -4.14 14.82 -7.64
C LEU A 24 -4.26 13.30 -7.85
N PRO A 25 -4.39 12.43 -6.81
CA PRO A 25 -4.58 11.00 -7.00
C PRO A 25 -5.82 10.64 -7.80
N HIS A 26 -6.87 11.45 -7.67
CA HIS A 26 -8.16 11.26 -8.36
C HIS A 26 -8.14 11.81 -9.78
N LEU A 27 -7.32 12.87 -10.05
CA LEU A 27 -7.16 13.41 -11.41
C LEU A 27 -6.43 12.45 -12.33
N TRP A 28 -5.48 11.67 -11.78
CA TRP A 28 -4.73 10.67 -12.54
C TRP A 28 -5.58 9.45 -12.94
N ARG A 29 -6.53 9.06 -12.10
CA ARG A 29 -7.39 7.86 -12.30
C ARG A 29 -8.75 8.17 -12.87
N GLY A 30 -9.22 9.40 -12.68
CA GLY A 30 -10.55 9.85 -13.06
C GLY A 30 -10.67 10.17 -14.55
N PRO A 31 -11.88 10.53 -14.98
CA PRO A 31 -12.12 10.93 -16.36
C PRO A 31 -11.34 12.20 -16.74
N LEU A 32 -10.89 12.28 -17.99
CA LEU A 32 -10.07 13.39 -18.51
C LEU A 32 -10.68 14.77 -18.26
N TRP A 33 -12.01 14.90 -18.35
CA TRP A 33 -12.68 16.16 -18.08
C TRP A 33 -12.47 16.64 -16.63
N LEU A 34 -12.40 15.74 -15.65
CA LEU A 34 -12.11 16.07 -14.24
C LEU A 34 -10.68 16.59 -14.10
N ALA A 35 -9.72 15.91 -14.76
CA ALA A 35 -8.30 16.28 -14.74
C ALA A 35 -8.05 17.68 -15.34
N LEU A 36 -8.90 18.12 -16.27
CA LEU A 36 -8.86 19.48 -16.84
C LEU A 36 -9.62 20.50 -15.99
N THR A 37 -10.83 20.13 -15.53
CA THR A 37 -11.74 21.07 -14.84
C THR A 37 -11.18 21.52 -13.48
N VAL A 38 -10.62 20.61 -12.67
CA VAL A 38 -10.12 20.96 -11.33
C VAL A 38 -8.99 21.99 -11.38
N PRO A 39 -7.90 21.83 -12.16
CA PRO A 39 -6.86 22.84 -12.28
C PRO A 39 -7.39 24.17 -12.83
N VAL A 40 -8.31 24.14 -13.80
CA VAL A 40 -8.92 25.35 -14.38
C VAL A 40 -9.68 26.14 -13.30
N LEU A 41 -10.53 25.47 -12.50
CA LEU A 41 -11.27 26.10 -11.42
C LEU A 41 -10.35 26.68 -10.33
N LEU A 42 -9.29 25.97 -9.96
CA LEU A 42 -8.29 26.44 -8.98
C LEU A 42 -7.48 27.64 -9.53
N CYS A 43 -7.11 27.60 -10.82
CA CYS A 43 -6.49 28.71 -11.51
C CYS A 43 -7.41 29.93 -11.57
N TRP A 44 -8.68 29.72 -11.95
CA TRP A 44 -9.69 30.78 -11.92
C TRP A 44 -9.80 31.42 -10.53
N ARG A 45 -9.86 30.61 -9.50
CA ARG A 45 -9.90 31.11 -8.12
C ARG A 45 -8.64 31.92 -7.73
N MET A 46 -7.48 31.51 -8.22
CA MET A 46 -6.22 32.26 -8.03
C MET A 46 -6.26 33.62 -8.76
N LEU A 47 -6.80 33.68 -9.96
CA LEU A 47 -6.97 34.94 -10.70
C LEU A 47 -7.96 35.90 -10.04
N ILE A 48 -9.04 35.37 -9.43
CA ILE A 48 -9.96 36.16 -8.59
C ILE A 48 -9.19 36.77 -7.39
N GLN A 49 -8.33 35.99 -6.76
CA GLN A 49 -7.54 36.47 -5.61
C GLN A 49 -6.54 37.57 -6.01
N ARG A 50 -6.02 37.52 -7.24
CA ARG A 50 -5.15 38.54 -7.80
C ARG A 50 -5.91 39.78 -8.31
N GLY A 51 -7.23 39.75 -8.29
CA GLY A 51 -8.08 40.86 -8.77
C GLY A 51 -8.25 40.95 -10.29
N VAL A 52 -7.79 39.92 -11.04
CA VAL A 52 -7.91 39.87 -12.51
C VAL A 52 -9.32 39.48 -12.94
N LEU A 53 -9.96 38.58 -12.20
CA LEU A 53 -11.32 38.09 -12.50
C LEU A 53 -12.26 38.37 -11.31
N THR A 54 -13.56 38.47 -11.61
CA THR A 54 -14.63 38.59 -10.61
C THR A 54 -15.17 37.24 -10.22
N MET A 55 -15.83 37.15 -9.06
CA MET A 55 -16.50 35.93 -8.64
C MET A 55 -17.66 35.59 -9.59
N PRO A 56 -17.77 34.30 -10.02
CA PRO A 56 -18.85 33.89 -10.91
C PRO A 56 -20.22 34.02 -10.23
N GLY A 57 -21.17 34.59 -10.93
CA GLY A 57 -22.56 34.71 -10.50
C GLY A 57 -23.29 33.36 -10.52
N LYS A 58 -24.55 33.34 -10.04
CA LYS A 58 -25.40 32.14 -10.07
C LYS A 58 -25.57 31.54 -11.45
N LEU A 59 -25.66 32.41 -12.50
CA LEU A 59 -25.78 32.02 -13.90
C LEU A 59 -24.59 31.23 -14.46
N VAL A 60 -23.44 31.29 -13.85
CA VAL A 60 -22.26 30.49 -14.21
C VAL A 60 -22.12 29.25 -13.33
N ARG A 61 -22.41 29.37 -12.03
CA ARG A 61 -22.24 28.27 -11.08
C ARG A 61 -23.23 27.13 -11.29
N VAL A 62 -24.51 27.44 -11.61
CA VAL A 62 -25.53 26.42 -11.82
C VAL A 62 -25.24 25.57 -13.07
N PRO A 63 -24.92 26.14 -14.25
CA PRO A 63 -24.46 25.32 -15.37
C PRO A 63 -23.20 24.50 -15.10
N LEU A 64 -22.23 25.04 -14.39
CA LEU A 64 -21.03 24.29 -13.99
C LEU A 64 -21.38 23.08 -13.10
N LEU A 65 -22.28 23.24 -12.13
CA LEU A 65 -22.74 22.13 -11.30
C LEU A 65 -23.48 21.08 -12.15
N LEU A 66 -24.37 21.49 -13.06
CA LEU A 66 -25.06 20.58 -13.95
C LEU A 66 -24.10 19.86 -14.89
N ALA A 67 -23.07 20.55 -15.40
CA ALA A 67 -22.03 19.96 -16.23
C ALA A 67 -21.21 18.89 -15.47
N VAL A 68 -20.92 19.12 -14.19
CA VAL A 68 -20.25 18.12 -13.33
C VAL A 68 -21.13 16.89 -13.11
N VAL A 69 -22.41 17.06 -12.80
CA VAL A 69 -23.35 15.94 -12.64
C VAL A 69 -23.52 15.17 -13.96
N GLY A 70 -23.73 15.88 -15.06
CA GLY A 70 -23.85 15.29 -16.41
C GLY A 70 -22.57 14.57 -16.86
N GLY A 71 -21.39 15.18 -16.62
CA GLY A 71 -20.09 14.57 -16.92
C GLY A 71 -19.83 13.30 -16.10
N THR A 72 -20.24 13.30 -14.83
CA THR A 72 -20.14 12.10 -13.97
C THR A 72 -21.06 10.98 -14.48
N LEU A 73 -22.31 11.32 -14.81
CA LEU A 73 -23.26 10.35 -15.34
C LEU A 73 -22.81 9.79 -16.70
N TYR A 74 -22.28 10.64 -17.56
CA TYR A 74 -21.72 10.23 -18.86
C TYR A 74 -20.52 9.30 -18.71
N SER A 75 -19.60 9.59 -17.77
CA SER A 75 -18.37 8.81 -17.59
C SER A 75 -18.56 7.48 -16.86
N HIS A 76 -19.50 7.42 -15.92
CA HIS A 76 -19.69 6.25 -15.05
C HIS A 76 -21.02 5.52 -15.29
N GLY A 77 -21.92 6.05 -16.13
CA GLY A 77 -23.25 5.47 -16.37
C GLY A 77 -24.19 5.54 -15.16
N THR A 78 -23.71 5.96 -14.00
CA THR A 78 -24.44 6.04 -12.72
C THR A 78 -23.91 7.18 -11.86
N LEU A 79 -24.75 7.70 -10.97
CA LEU A 79 -24.33 8.64 -9.91
C LEU A 79 -24.07 7.93 -8.58
N LEU A 80 -24.40 6.64 -8.49
CA LEU A 80 -24.20 5.82 -7.28
C LEU A 80 -22.95 4.95 -7.45
N GLY A 81 -22.23 4.76 -6.36
CA GLY A 81 -21.02 3.97 -6.34
C GLY A 81 -19.77 4.80 -5.97
N PRO A 82 -18.68 4.15 -5.57
CA PRO A 82 -17.51 4.84 -5.05
C PRO A 82 -16.78 5.68 -6.12
N GLU A 83 -16.70 5.22 -7.36
CA GLU A 83 -16.03 5.97 -8.43
C GLU A 83 -16.80 7.25 -8.80
N ALA A 84 -18.11 7.11 -9.04
CA ALA A 84 -18.99 8.26 -9.33
C ALA A 84 -19.03 9.21 -8.12
N GLY A 85 -19.18 8.68 -6.89
CA GLY A 85 -19.22 9.46 -5.66
C GLY A 85 -17.95 10.26 -5.41
N VAL A 86 -16.78 9.67 -5.64
CA VAL A 86 -15.50 10.37 -5.48
C VAL A 86 -15.30 11.41 -6.59
N THR A 87 -15.67 11.10 -7.83
CA THR A 87 -15.64 12.07 -8.96
C THR A 87 -16.49 13.30 -8.64
N LEU A 88 -17.72 13.10 -8.15
CA LEU A 88 -18.59 14.18 -7.69
C LEU A 88 -18.02 14.95 -6.52
N LEU A 89 -17.45 14.26 -5.51
CA LEU A 89 -16.85 14.88 -4.36
C LEU A 89 -15.67 15.79 -4.74
N VAL A 90 -14.77 15.32 -5.61
CA VAL A 90 -13.60 16.09 -6.08
C VAL A 90 -14.03 17.31 -6.89
N ALA A 91 -15.00 17.15 -7.79
CA ALA A 91 -15.52 18.25 -8.60
C ALA A 91 -16.30 19.27 -7.73
N ALA A 92 -17.15 18.80 -6.80
CA ALA A 92 -17.84 19.66 -5.83
C ALA A 92 -16.87 20.41 -4.93
N PHE A 93 -15.78 19.77 -4.51
CA PHE A 93 -14.70 20.41 -3.76
C PHE A 93 -14.04 21.55 -4.56
N ALA A 94 -13.71 21.32 -5.85
CA ALA A 94 -13.16 22.35 -6.71
C ALA A 94 -14.12 23.52 -6.93
N LEU A 95 -15.43 23.25 -7.11
CA LEU A 95 -16.47 24.27 -7.16
C LEU A 95 -16.59 25.04 -5.85
N LYS A 96 -16.48 24.36 -4.71
CA LYS A 96 -16.49 25.01 -3.39
C LYS A 96 -15.29 25.92 -3.19
N MET A 97 -14.10 25.53 -3.68
CA MET A 97 -12.92 26.40 -3.68
C MET A 97 -13.16 27.67 -4.47
N LEU A 98 -13.88 27.61 -5.60
CA LEU A 98 -14.22 28.79 -6.41
C LEU A 98 -15.14 29.78 -5.66
N GLU A 99 -16.06 29.25 -4.82
CA GLU A 99 -17.01 30.05 -4.03
C GLU A 99 -16.45 30.62 -2.71
N MET A 100 -15.25 30.19 -2.31
CA MET A 100 -14.69 30.51 -1.01
C MET A 100 -14.45 32.03 -0.85
N PHE A 101 -15.11 32.65 0.12
CA PHE A 101 -14.96 34.05 0.43
C PHE A 101 -14.74 34.33 1.93
N ARG A 102 -15.53 33.66 2.78
CA ARG A 102 -15.50 33.84 4.22
C ARG A 102 -14.52 32.87 4.89
N LEU A 103 -14.04 33.22 6.09
CA LEU A 103 -13.19 32.34 6.89
C LEU A 103 -13.82 30.96 7.14
N ARG A 104 -15.15 30.93 7.37
CA ARG A 104 -15.92 29.67 7.49
C ARG A 104 -15.79 28.80 6.25
N ASP A 105 -15.80 29.40 5.07
CA ASP A 105 -15.69 28.63 3.81
C ASP A 105 -14.30 27.98 3.67
N ALA A 106 -13.26 28.63 4.20
CA ALA A 106 -11.90 28.07 4.23
C ALA A 106 -11.81 26.85 5.16
N TYR A 107 -12.45 26.88 6.34
CA TYR A 107 -12.52 25.70 7.21
C TYR A 107 -13.30 24.54 6.56
N VAL A 108 -14.42 24.84 5.91
CA VAL A 108 -15.18 23.83 5.16
C VAL A 108 -14.33 23.23 4.04
N ALA A 109 -13.56 24.08 3.32
CA ALA A 109 -12.65 23.60 2.26
C ALA A 109 -11.55 22.68 2.82
N ILE A 110 -10.98 22.99 3.99
CA ILE A 110 -9.98 22.13 4.66
C ILE A 110 -10.59 20.77 5.02
N ILE A 111 -11.79 20.75 5.60
CA ILE A 111 -12.49 19.52 5.96
C ILE A 111 -12.79 18.69 4.72
N LEU A 112 -13.37 19.31 3.67
CA LEU A 112 -13.63 18.64 2.38
C LEU A 112 -12.35 18.13 1.74
N GLY A 113 -11.27 18.92 1.74
CA GLY A 113 -9.97 18.50 1.22
C GLY A 113 -9.39 17.30 1.98
N SER A 114 -9.59 17.24 3.31
CA SER A 114 -9.21 16.07 4.12
C SER A 114 -10.04 14.83 3.75
N PHE A 115 -11.34 14.99 3.47
CA PHE A 115 -12.19 13.90 2.97
C PHE A 115 -11.76 13.43 1.58
N VAL A 116 -11.52 14.36 0.64
CA VAL A 116 -10.99 14.03 -0.70
C VAL A 116 -9.68 13.27 -0.57
N LEU A 117 -8.77 13.72 0.29
CA LEU A 117 -7.49 13.04 0.51
C LEU A 117 -7.68 11.63 1.08
N ALA A 118 -8.60 11.45 2.03
CA ALA A 118 -8.90 10.16 2.63
C ALA A 118 -9.51 9.17 1.62
N THR A 119 -10.30 9.64 0.64
CA THR A 119 -10.88 8.76 -0.39
C THR A 119 -9.84 8.15 -1.33
N ALA A 120 -8.60 8.63 -1.35
CA ALA A 120 -7.51 7.99 -2.08
C ALA A 120 -7.24 6.55 -1.60
N PHE A 121 -7.46 6.26 -0.31
CA PHE A 121 -7.34 4.91 0.25
C PHE A 121 -8.39 3.92 -0.25
N LEU A 122 -9.47 4.38 -0.87
CA LEU A 122 -10.45 3.48 -1.49
C LEU A 122 -9.87 2.77 -2.72
N PHE A 123 -8.92 3.42 -3.41
CA PHE A 123 -8.40 2.96 -4.69
C PHE A 123 -6.96 2.48 -4.63
N ALA A 124 -6.16 2.94 -3.67
CA ALA A 124 -4.78 2.51 -3.50
C ALA A 124 -4.41 2.47 -2.02
N ARG A 125 -3.67 1.42 -1.63
CA ARG A 125 -3.27 1.17 -0.24
C ARG A 125 -1.78 0.86 -0.12
N ASP A 126 -1.02 1.16 -1.18
CA ASP A 126 0.42 0.98 -1.22
C ASP A 126 1.16 1.98 -0.31
N PRO A 127 2.42 1.71 0.09
CA PRO A 127 3.18 2.57 0.98
C PRO A 127 3.47 3.95 0.38
N LEU A 128 3.60 4.07 -0.94
CA LEU A 128 3.90 5.34 -1.62
C LEU A 128 2.71 6.30 -1.54
N ILE A 129 1.48 5.81 -1.79
CA ILE A 129 0.27 6.64 -1.66
C ILE A 129 0.06 7.04 -0.20
N THR A 130 0.36 6.15 0.75
CA THR A 130 0.25 6.46 2.18
C THR A 130 1.23 7.56 2.60
N LEU A 131 2.47 7.48 2.14
CA LEU A 131 3.47 8.53 2.35
C LEU A 131 3.03 9.86 1.71
N TYR A 132 2.53 9.80 0.46
CA TYR A 132 1.97 10.96 -0.23
C TYR A 132 0.85 11.62 0.59
N ILE A 133 -0.12 10.84 1.06
CA ILE A 133 -1.22 11.32 1.91
C ILE A 133 -0.67 12.00 3.18
N GLY A 134 0.34 11.41 3.82
CA GLY A 134 1.02 11.99 4.97
C GLY A 134 1.65 13.35 4.66
N VAL A 135 2.33 13.48 3.53
CA VAL A 135 2.92 14.76 3.07
C VAL A 135 1.84 15.80 2.76
N VAL A 136 0.79 15.41 2.04
CA VAL A 136 -0.32 16.31 1.71
C VAL A 136 -1.08 16.75 2.97
N LEU A 137 -1.22 15.86 3.96
CA LEU A 137 -1.80 16.21 5.26
C LEU A 137 -1.01 17.34 5.95
N VAL A 138 0.33 17.34 5.86
CA VAL A 138 1.15 18.45 6.36
C VAL A 138 0.81 19.75 5.64
N VAL A 139 0.54 19.71 4.33
CA VAL A 139 0.14 20.92 3.55
C VAL A 139 -1.27 21.39 3.95
N VAL A 140 -2.21 20.47 4.15
CA VAL A 140 -3.56 20.76 4.66
C VAL A 140 -3.49 21.40 6.04
N MET A 141 -2.66 20.87 6.93
CA MET A 141 -2.40 21.46 8.25
C MET A 141 -1.71 22.81 8.15
N ALA A 142 -0.83 23.03 7.15
CA ALA A 142 -0.20 24.32 6.91
C ALA A 142 -1.22 25.39 6.48
N ALA A 143 -2.25 24.99 5.70
CA ALA A 143 -3.37 25.87 5.37
C ALA A 143 -4.16 26.25 6.64
N LEU A 144 -4.44 25.30 7.53
CA LEU A 144 -5.11 25.54 8.82
C LEU A 144 -4.29 26.48 9.72
N VAL A 145 -2.98 26.26 9.84
CA VAL A 145 -2.06 27.13 10.59
C VAL A 145 -2.03 28.52 9.98
N GLY A 146 -1.96 28.62 8.64
CA GLY A 146 -1.93 29.90 7.93
C GLY A 146 -3.21 30.73 8.12
N ILE A 147 -4.39 30.09 8.19
CA ILE A 147 -5.67 30.78 8.48
C ILE A 147 -5.66 31.40 9.88
N ASN A 148 -5.04 30.72 10.85
CA ASN A 148 -5.04 31.12 12.25
C ASN A 148 -3.79 31.94 12.65
N ASP A 149 -2.83 32.20 11.75
CA ASP A 149 -1.66 33.02 12.04
C ASP A 149 -1.99 34.51 11.81
N PRO A 150 -1.95 35.38 12.85
CA PRO A 150 -2.27 36.80 12.72
C PRO A 150 -1.17 37.60 12.03
N GLU A 151 0.05 37.05 11.91
CA GLU A 151 1.20 37.79 11.38
C GLU A 151 1.27 37.66 9.84
N SER A 152 0.93 38.73 9.11
CA SER A 152 1.21 38.86 7.68
C SER A 152 2.71 39.03 7.46
N GLY A 153 3.37 38.04 6.84
CA GLY A 153 4.81 38.11 6.51
C GLY A 153 5.65 36.96 7.06
N VAL A 154 5.03 35.98 7.69
CA VAL A 154 5.72 34.78 8.17
C VAL A 154 6.19 33.93 6.99
N SER A 155 7.46 33.51 7.03
CA SER A 155 8.02 32.59 6.03
C SER A 155 7.16 31.33 5.87
N PRO A 156 6.83 30.89 4.63
CA PRO A 156 6.10 29.66 4.35
C PRO A 156 6.68 28.43 5.04
N TRP A 157 8.01 28.37 5.18
CA TRP A 157 8.73 27.32 5.88
C TRP A 157 8.33 27.17 7.35
N ARG A 158 7.97 28.26 8.01
CA ARG A 158 7.52 28.25 9.42
C ARG A 158 6.17 27.54 9.56
N HIS A 159 5.24 27.71 8.60
CA HIS A 159 3.96 27.01 8.58
C HIS A 159 4.18 25.50 8.38
N LEU A 160 4.99 25.11 7.39
CA LEU A 160 5.33 23.69 7.15
C LEU A 160 5.99 23.04 8.36
N ARG A 161 6.95 23.71 8.99
CA ARG A 161 7.63 23.18 10.17
C ARG A 161 6.70 23.00 11.38
N LYS A 162 5.77 23.96 11.60
CA LYS A 162 4.75 23.84 12.65
C LYS A 162 3.82 22.66 12.36
N SER A 163 3.29 22.57 11.15
CA SER A 163 2.36 21.55 10.71
C SER A 163 2.99 20.16 10.71
N GLY A 164 4.21 20.01 10.18
CA GLY A 164 4.98 18.79 10.25
C GLY A 164 5.21 18.31 11.69
N GLY A 165 5.52 19.26 12.60
CA GLY A 165 5.60 18.97 14.02
C GLY A 165 4.30 18.47 14.64
N MET A 166 3.14 19.01 14.23
CA MET A 166 1.81 18.57 14.69
C MET A 166 1.50 17.14 14.19
N VAL A 167 1.76 16.86 12.90
CA VAL A 167 1.56 15.53 12.32
C VAL A 167 2.49 14.52 12.98
N LEU A 168 3.77 14.85 13.18
CA LEU A 168 4.73 13.97 13.86
C LEU A 168 4.32 13.65 15.31
N GLN A 169 3.74 14.64 16.02
CA GLN A 169 3.20 14.42 17.37
C GLN A 169 1.98 13.51 17.40
N ALA A 170 1.19 13.45 16.32
CA ALA A 170 0.04 12.56 16.24
C ALA A 170 0.43 11.09 15.96
N LEU A 171 1.62 10.82 15.39
CA LEU A 171 2.04 9.46 15.01
C LEU A 171 2.05 8.44 16.17
N PRO A 172 2.54 8.75 17.39
CA PRO A 172 2.51 7.79 18.49
C PRO A 172 1.09 7.36 18.87
N LEU A 173 0.16 8.31 18.89
CA LEU A 173 -1.25 8.03 19.18
C LEU A 173 -1.92 7.26 18.04
N MET A 174 -1.59 7.59 16.79
CA MET A 174 -2.05 6.84 15.62
C MET A 174 -1.59 5.38 15.68
N LEU A 175 -0.33 5.12 16.08
CA LEU A 175 0.19 3.76 16.23
C LEU A 175 -0.57 2.99 17.32
N VAL A 176 -0.86 3.64 18.45
CA VAL A 176 -1.65 3.03 19.52
C VAL A 176 -3.04 2.64 19.03
N PHE A 177 -3.72 3.53 18.30
CA PHE A 177 -5.02 3.23 17.70
C PHE A 177 -4.93 2.12 16.66
N PHE A 178 -3.90 2.13 15.81
CA PHE A 178 -3.69 1.09 14.80
C PHE A 178 -3.60 -0.31 15.42
N VAL A 179 -2.86 -0.44 16.54
CA VAL A 179 -2.64 -1.73 17.20
C VAL A 179 -3.83 -2.17 18.06
N LEU A 180 -4.46 -1.25 18.81
CA LEU A 180 -5.41 -1.60 19.86
C LEU A 180 -6.89 -1.45 19.47
N VAL A 181 -7.24 -0.62 18.46
CA VAL A 181 -8.64 -0.49 18.06
C VAL A 181 -9.11 -1.76 17.36
N PRO A 182 -10.21 -2.40 17.82
CA PRO A 182 -10.72 -3.62 17.22
C PRO A 182 -10.99 -3.47 15.73
N ARG A 183 -10.46 -4.38 14.93
CA ARG A 183 -10.74 -4.46 13.49
C ARG A 183 -12.14 -5.07 13.30
N MET A 184 -13.12 -4.22 13.00
CA MET A 184 -14.45 -4.69 12.64
C MET A 184 -14.53 -4.98 11.15
N PRO A 185 -15.26 -6.03 10.72
CA PRO A 185 -15.56 -6.23 9.31
C PRO A 185 -16.32 -4.99 8.79
N PRO A 186 -16.20 -4.67 7.50
CA PRO A 186 -16.89 -3.54 6.92
C PRO A 186 -18.41 -3.66 7.14
N LEU A 187 -19.01 -2.62 7.72
CA LEU A 187 -20.45 -2.58 8.05
C LEU A 187 -21.35 -2.55 6.80
N TRP A 188 -20.76 -2.24 5.64
CA TRP A 188 -21.40 -2.23 4.32
C TRP A 188 -20.45 -2.78 3.27
N ASN A 189 -20.93 -3.76 2.51
CA ASN A 189 -20.29 -4.18 1.27
C ASN A 189 -20.57 -3.13 0.20
N LEU A 190 -19.71 -2.12 0.11
CA LEU A 190 -19.64 -1.30 -1.08
C LEU A 190 -19.09 -2.21 -2.19
N GLN A 191 -19.99 -2.81 -2.97
CA GLN A 191 -19.63 -3.49 -4.21
C GLN A 191 -19.06 -2.43 -5.15
N VAL A 192 -17.77 -2.17 -5.03
CA VAL A 192 -17.01 -1.47 -6.07
C VAL A 192 -17.18 -2.31 -7.31
N ASN A 193 -17.73 -1.74 -8.37
CA ASN A 193 -18.05 -2.41 -9.63
C ASN A 193 -16.87 -3.28 -10.06
N GLN A 194 -17.00 -4.62 -9.88
CA GLN A 194 -15.90 -5.59 -9.96
C GLN A 194 -15.52 -5.96 -11.39
N GLN A 195 -16.13 -5.31 -12.40
CA GLN A 195 -15.88 -5.65 -13.80
C GLN A 195 -14.45 -5.30 -14.29
N GLN A 196 -13.72 -4.41 -13.59
CA GLN A 196 -12.36 -4.02 -13.98
C GLN A 196 -11.24 -4.66 -13.13
N ALA A 197 -11.55 -5.40 -12.08
CA ALA A 197 -10.56 -5.86 -11.10
C ALA A 197 -10.46 -7.39 -10.97
N LYS A 198 -10.85 -8.16 -12.00
CA LYS A 198 -10.53 -9.59 -12.03
C LYS A 198 -9.14 -9.77 -12.64
N THR A 199 -8.13 -9.52 -11.81
CA THR A 199 -6.73 -9.83 -12.15
C THR A 199 -6.45 -11.30 -11.83
N GLY A 200 -5.74 -11.98 -12.72
CA GLY A 200 -5.35 -13.36 -12.53
C GLY A 200 -6.11 -14.35 -13.41
N MET A 201 -6.04 -15.63 -13.04
CA MET A 201 -6.62 -16.74 -13.79
C MET A 201 -8.15 -16.69 -13.84
N SER A 202 -8.73 -17.27 -14.90
CA SER A 202 -10.17 -17.33 -15.17
C SER A 202 -10.78 -18.65 -14.71
N ASP A 203 -12.13 -18.72 -14.52
CA ASP A 203 -12.87 -19.94 -14.24
C ASP A 203 -12.83 -20.96 -15.40
N SER A 204 -12.38 -20.55 -16.55
CA SER A 204 -12.21 -21.36 -17.74
C SER A 204 -10.94 -20.94 -18.48
N MET A 205 -10.45 -21.81 -19.34
CA MET A 205 -9.28 -21.59 -20.17
C MET A 205 -9.62 -21.83 -21.63
N SER A 206 -9.41 -20.80 -22.44
CA SER A 206 -9.48 -20.86 -23.91
C SER A 206 -8.14 -20.44 -24.50
N PRO A 207 -7.79 -20.89 -25.72
CA PRO A 207 -6.57 -20.46 -26.39
C PRO A 207 -6.43 -18.94 -26.42
N GLY A 208 -5.27 -18.41 -25.99
CA GLY A 208 -4.97 -16.98 -25.91
C GLY A 208 -5.31 -16.28 -24.58
N GLU A 209 -5.87 -16.97 -23.58
CA GLU A 209 -6.20 -16.36 -22.28
C GLU A 209 -5.00 -16.26 -21.36
N VAL A 210 -4.21 -17.32 -21.24
CA VAL A 210 -3.02 -17.35 -20.36
C VAL A 210 -1.90 -16.51 -20.96
N SER A 211 -1.71 -16.52 -22.27
CA SER A 211 -0.73 -15.66 -22.95
C SER A 211 -1.00 -14.17 -22.74
N ARG A 212 -2.28 -13.76 -22.65
CA ARG A 212 -2.65 -12.38 -22.30
C ARG A 212 -2.32 -12.03 -20.85
N LEU A 213 -2.52 -12.96 -19.92
CA LEU A 213 -2.17 -12.79 -18.51
C LEU A 213 -0.67 -12.67 -18.33
N SER A 214 0.11 -13.49 -19.06
CA SER A 214 1.56 -13.48 -19.01
C SER A 214 2.22 -12.22 -19.58
N ARG A 215 1.46 -11.30 -20.18
CA ARG A 215 1.94 -9.95 -20.55
C ARG A 215 1.83 -8.92 -19.44
N GLN A 216 1.30 -9.32 -18.27
CA GLN A 216 1.15 -8.41 -17.12
C GLN A 216 2.32 -8.58 -16.15
N SER A 217 2.94 -7.47 -15.76
CA SER A 217 4.06 -7.45 -14.81
C SER A 217 3.65 -7.37 -13.34
N GLY A 218 2.34 -7.30 -13.05
CA GLY A 218 1.82 -7.21 -11.69
C GLY A 218 2.19 -8.41 -10.83
N ILE A 219 2.22 -8.20 -9.51
CA ILE A 219 2.48 -9.26 -8.55
C ILE A 219 1.20 -10.10 -8.41
N ALA A 220 1.33 -11.43 -8.44
CA ALA A 220 0.26 -12.35 -8.15
C ALA A 220 0.21 -12.65 -6.64
N PHE A 221 1.35 -13.05 -6.08
CA PHE A 221 1.52 -13.30 -4.65
C PHE A 221 2.99 -13.34 -4.27
N ARG A 222 3.26 -13.30 -2.96
CA ARG A 222 4.60 -13.46 -2.37
C ARG A 222 4.62 -14.66 -1.46
N VAL A 223 5.77 -15.34 -1.36
CA VAL A 223 5.92 -16.55 -0.54
C VAL A 223 7.15 -16.43 0.34
N GLU A 224 6.97 -16.68 1.63
CA GLU A 224 8.02 -16.73 2.65
C GLU A 224 8.15 -18.18 3.14
N PHE A 225 9.28 -18.82 2.86
CA PHE A 225 9.53 -20.21 3.27
C PHE A 225 10.11 -20.26 4.69
N GLU A 226 9.72 -21.31 5.42
CA GLU A 226 10.34 -21.67 6.72
C GLU A 226 11.40 -22.76 6.43
N GLY A 227 12.55 -22.36 5.88
CA GLY A 227 13.63 -23.28 5.49
C GLY A 227 14.10 -23.07 4.04
N GLU A 228 14.57 -24.12 3.42
CA GLU A 228 15.08 -24.02 2.04
C GLU A 228 13.97 -23.77 1.02
N VAL A 229 14.28 -22.86 0.09
CA VAL A 229 13.38 -22.56 -1.04
C VAL A 229 13.54 -23.65 -2.09
N PRO A 230 12.47 -24.33 -2.55
CA PRO A 230 12.59 -25.36 -3.58
C PRO A 230 13.20 -24.80 -4.86
N PRO A 231 13.91 -25.63 -5.65
CA PRO A 231 14.47 -25.19 -6.93
C PRO A 231 13.36 -24.78 -7.92
N PRO A 232 13.62 -23.91 -8.89
CA PRO A 232 12.61 -23.39 -9.82
C PRO A 232 11.76 -24.49 -10.49
N ALA A 233 12.36 -25.60 -10.87
CA ALA A 233 11.69 -26.73 -11.49
C ALA A 233 10.62 -27.43 -10.61
N GLN A 234 10.62 -27.19 -9.30
CA GLN A 234 9.64 -27.75 -8.36
C GLN A 234 8.60 -26.71 -7.91
N ARG A 235 8.66 -25.46 -8.41
CA ARG A 235 7.77 -24.39 -7.98
C ARG A 235 6.52 -24.30 -8.87
N TYR A 236 5.70 -25.35 -8.87
CA TYR A 236 4.40 -25.37 -9.53
C TYR A 236 3.32 -24.98 -8.53
N TRP A 237 2.85 -23.73 -8.62
CA TRP A 237 1.84 -23.13 -7.74
C TRP A 237 0.45 -23.43 -8.27
N ARG A 238 -0.15 -24.52 -7.83
CA ARG A 238 -1.51 -24.93 -8.19
C ARG A 238 -2.53 -23.92 -7.71
N GLY A 239 -3.42 -23.47 -8.58
CA GLY A 239 -4.54 -22.58 -8.26
C GLY A 239 -5.89 -23.16 -8.69
N LEU A 240 -5.97 -23.68 -9.90
CA LEU A 240 -7.19 -24.12 -10.55
C LEU A 240 -6.99 -25.47 -11.21
N THR A 241 -8.08 -26.24 -11.33
CA THR A 241 -8.11 -27.49 -12.09
C THR A 241 -9.28 -27.45 -13.04
N TYR A 242 -9.03 -27.69 -14.32
CA TYR A 242 -10.04 -27.78 -15.35
C TYR A 242 -10.27 -29.22 -15.75
N GLY A 243 -11.45 -29.73 -15.43
CA GLY A 243 -11.85 -31.10 -15.70
C GLY A 243 -12.74 -31.28 -16.92
N TRP A 244 -13.49 -30.26 -17.33
CA TRP A 244 -14.46 -30.34 -18.41
C TRP A 244 -13.96 -29.64 -19.68
N PHE A 245 -14.05 -30.35 -20.83
CA PHE A 245 -13.69 -29.83 -22.15
C PHE A 245 -14.90 -29.84 -23.08
N ASP A 246 -15.26 -28.68 -23.63
CA ASP A 246 -16.41 -28.51 -24.54
C ASP A 246 -16.06 -28.63 -26.02
N GLY A 247 -14.79 -28.88 -26.36
CA GLY A 247 -14.24 -28.92 -27.70
C GLY A 247 -13.28 -27.76 -28.03
N ARG A 248 -13.37 -26.70 -27.29
CA ARG A 248 -12.52 -25.50 -27.42
C ARG A 248 -12.01 -24.95 -26.09
N ARG A 249 -12.84 -25.02 -25.04
CA ARG A 249 -12.61 -24.45 -23.74
C ARG A 249 -12.57 -25.50 -22.65
N TRP A 250 -11.65 -25.35 -21.74
CA TRP A 250 -11.56 -26.09 -20.49
C TRP A 250 -12.21 -25.31 -19.35
N SER A 251 -12.95 -25.98 -18.46
CA SER A 251 -13.64 -25.35 -17.34
C SER A 251 -13.61 -26.20 -16.08
N GLN A 252 -13.97 -25.57 -14.94
CA GLN A 252 -14.03 -26.19 -13.61
C GLN A 252 -15.33 -26.97 -13.34
N ALA A 253 -16.17 -27.21 -14.34
CA ALA A 253 -17.41 -27.94 -14.13
C ALA A 253 -17.14 -29.32 -13.48
N LEU A 254 -18.00 -29.68 -12.54
CA LEU A 254 -18.01 -30.99 -11.90
C LEU A 254 -19.24 -31.75 -12.38
N PRO A 255 -19.20 -33.12 -12.38
CA PRO A 255 -20.37 -33.93 -12.66
C PRO A 255 -21.50 -33.57 -11.67
N PRO A 256 -22.78 -33.58 -12.13
CA PRO A 256 -23.93 -33.26 -11.29
C PRO A 256 -24.10 -34.17 -10.06
N GLU A 257 -23.58 -35.39 -10.15
CA GLU A 257 -23.64 -36.39 -9.09
C GLU A 257 -22.73 -36.10 -7.90
N VAL A 258 -21.72 -35.21 -8.10
CA VAL A 258 -20.72 -34.91 -7.08
C VAL A 258 -21.23 -33.81 -6.15
N ARG A 259 -21.45 -34.16 -4.90
CA ARG A 259 -21.84 -33.19 -3.88
C ARG A 259 -20.64 -32.36 -3.47
N ARG A 260 -20.87 -31.05 -3.27
CA ARG A 260 -19.81 -30.14 -2.85
C ARG A 260 -19.14 -30.56 -1.54
N ASN A 261 -19.88 -31.11 -0.61
CA ASN A 261 -19.34 -31.55 0.68
C ASN A 261 -18.46 -32.79 0.59
N ASP A 262 -18.65 -33.63 -0.45
CA ASP A 262 -17.82 -34.80 -0.69
C ASP A 262 -16.54 -34.42 -1.48
N TYR A 263 -16.54 -33.20 -2.06
CA TYR A 263 -15.46 -32.69 -2.87
C TYR A 263 -14.55 -31.68 -2.10
N LEU A 264 -15.10 -30.96 -1.12
CA LEU A 264 -14.40 -29.93 -0.34
C LEU A 264 -14.30 -30.32 1.13
N ARG A 265 -13.10 -30.25 1.70
CA ARG A 265 -12.84 -30.47 3.11
C ARG A 265 -12.40 -29.18 3.79
N PHE A 266 -13.25 -28.61 4.64
CA PHE A 266 -12.91 -27.53 5.57
C PHE A 266 -12.37 -28.09 6.89
N ALA A 267 -11.53 -27.34 7.60
CA ALA A 267 -10.90 -27.76 8.86
C ALA A 267 -11.89 -28.36 9.90
N ASN A 268 -13.09 -27.81 10.00
CA ASN A 268 -14.14 -28.24 10.94
C ASN A 268 -15.26 -29.08 10.28
N GLY A 269 -15.11 -29.49 9.02
CA GLY A 269 -16.10 -30.29 8.28
C GLY A 269 -15.92 -31.81 8.46
N PRO A 270 -16.79 -32.64 7.90
CA PRO A 270 -16.59 -34.08 7.84
C PRO A 270 -15.34 -34.43 7.03
N SER A 271 -14.67 -35.52 7.39
CA SER A 271 -13.52 -36.04 6.62
C SER A 271 -14.02 -37.06 5.59
N PRO A 272 -13.96 -36.73 4.28
CA PRO A 272 -14.23 -37.73 3.21
C PRO A 272 -13.11 -38.76 3.13
N ASP A 273 -13.41 -39.96 2.59
CA ASP A 273 -12.44 -41.04 2.50
C ASP A 273 -11.15 -40.65 1.77
N TRP A 274 -11.26 -39.89 0.67
CA TRP A 274 -10.08 -39.41 -0.07
C TRP A 274 -9.16 -38.51 0.76
N TYR A 275 -9.71 -37.81 1.74
CA TYR A 275 -8.92 -36.95 2.64
C TYR A 275 -8.20 -37.79 3.71
N GLU A 276 -8.87 -38.83 4.23
CA GLU A 276 -8.25 -39.75 5.17
C GLU A 276 -7.10 -40.56 4.49
N GLU A 277 -7.25 -40.90 3.21
CA GLU A 277 -6.17 -41.51 2.41
C GLU A 277 -4.95 -40.58 2.33
N LEU A 278 -5.16 -39.26 2.08
CA LEU A 278 -4.08 -38.30 2.04
C LEU A 278 -3.41 -38.14 3.42
N LEU A 279 -4.21 -38.12 4.50
CA LEU A 279 -3.66 -38.07 5.85
C LEU A 279 -2.84 -39.27 6.23
N ALA A 280 -3.20 -40.50 5.76
CA ALA A 280 -2.48 -41.71 6.02
C ALA A 280 -1.09 -41.76 5.34
N GLU A 281 -0.95 -41.11 4.17
CA GLU A 281 0.32 -40.95 3.44
C GLU A 281 1.17 -39.77 3.96
N ARG A 282 0.60 -38.93 4.84
CA ARG A 282 1.23 -37.72 5.31
C ARG A 282 2.36 -38.00 6.30
N GLY A 283 3.58 -37.63 5.93
CA GLY A 283 4.76 -37.63 6.79
C GLY A 283 5.10 -36.27 7.33
N GLU A 284 6.41 -35.94 7.40
CA GLU A 284 6.86 -34.57 7.59
C GLU A 284 6.64 -33.77 6.30
N PRO A 285 6.26 -32.49 6.40
CA PRO A 285 6.08 -31.66 5.20
C PRO A 285 7.42 -31.39 4.52
N ASP A 286 7.41 -31.51 3.19
CA ASP A 286 8.56 -31.13 2.37
C ASP A 286 8.81 -29.65 2.42
N TRP A 287 7.74 -28.83 2.49
CA TRP A 287 7.84 -27.37 2.59
C TRP A 287 6.80 -26.79 3.55
N ARG A 288 7.25 -25.86 4.40
CA ARG A 288 6.40 -24.97 5.18
C ARG A 288 6.61 -23.54 4.70
N TYR A 289 5.52 -22.85 4.39
CA TYR A 289 5.61 -21.50 3.88
C TYR A 289 4.35 -20.69 4.16
N ARG A 290 4.50 -19.39 4.08
CA ARG A 290 3.42 -18.41 4.16
C ARG A 290 3.25 -17.72 2.81
N VAL A 291 2.02 -17.68 2.32
CA VAL A 291 1.65 -16.97 1.09
C VAL A 291 0.92 -15.70 1.43
N VAL A 292 1.33 -14.60 0.79
CA VAL A 292 0.66 -13.28 0.89
C VAL A 292 0.12 -12.96 -0.50
N MET A 293 -1.20 -13.08 -0.64
CA MET A 293 -1.89 -12.83 -1.89
C MET A 293 -2.41 -11.40 -1.97
N GLU A 294 -2.34 -10.82 -3.16
CA GLU A 294 -3.06 -9.61 -3.51
C GLU A 294 -4.57 -9.91 -3.70
N ARG A 295 -5.39 -8.85 -3.70
CA ARG A 295 -6.81 -8.96 -3.97
C ARG A 295 -7.07 -9.54 -5.37
N THR A 296 -7.83 -10.63 -5.46
CA THR A 296 -8.19 -11.28 -6.73
C THR A 296 -9.68 -11.20 -7.04
N GLY A 297 -10.55 -10.99 -6.03
CA GLY A 297 -12.00 -11.13 -6.15
C GLY A 297 -12.43 -12.57 -6.47
N ARG A 298 -11.63 -13.57 -6.07
CA ARG A 298 -11.82 -14.99 -6.31
C ARG A 298 -11.59 -15.79 -5.03
N GLN A 299 -11.94 -17.05 -5.02
CA GLN A 299 -11.85 -17.94 -3.85
C GLN A 299 -10.61 -18.82 -3.85
N TRP A 300 -9.94 -19.04 -5.00
CA TRP A 300 -8.81 -19.96 -5.08
C TRP A 300 -7.52 -19.36 -4.52
N LEU A 301 -6.74 -20.25 -3.90
CA LEU A 301 -5.46 -19.98 -3.30
C LEU A 301 -4.38 -20.78 -4.05
N TYR A 302 -3.14 -20.32 -3.98
CA TYR A 302 -2.03 -20.98 -4.67
C TYR A 302 -1.15 -21.74 -3.68
N ALA A 303 -0.79 -22.99 -4.05
CA ALA A 303 0.03 -23.84 -3.21
C ALA A 303 0.84 -24.84 -4.05
N LEU A 304 1.93 -25.35 -3.45
CA LEU A 304 2.76 -26.41 -4.06
C LEU A 304 2.15 -27.79 -3.80
N SER A 305 2.32 -28.72 -4.72
CA SER A 305 2.04 -30.16 -4.58
C SER A 305 0.72 -30.48 -3.85
N VAL A 306 0.75 -31.29 -2.77
CA VAL A 306 -0.41 -31.62 -1.93
C VAL A 306 -0.42 -30.72 -0.70
N PRO A 307 -1.28 -29.68 -0.68
CA PRO A 307 -1.23 -28.67 0.34
C PRO A 307 -2.22 -28.90 1.48
N PHE A 308 -1.82 -28.54 2.69
CA PHE A 308 -2.69 -28.44 3.86
C PHE A 308 -2.57 -27.05 4.49
N SER A 309 -3.70 -26.49 4.95
CA SER A 309 -3.74 -25.24 5.69
C SER A 309 -4.48 -25.43 7.01
N ASP A 310 -4.01 -24.77 8.06
CA ASP A 310 -4.63 -24.79 9.39
C ASP A 310 -5.82 -23.82 9.53
N ARG A 311 -6.07 -23.02 8.48
CA ARG A 311 -7.13 -22.00 8.51
C ARG A 311 -8.53 -22.62 8.38
N GLN A 312 -9.44 -22.17 9.26
CA GLN A 312 -10.84 -22.63 9.28
C GLN A 312 -11.67 -22.15 8.07
N ASP A 313 -11.27 -21.06 7.44
CA ASP A 313 -11.92 -20.47 6.28
C ASP A 313 -11.34 -20.97 4.94
N VAL A 314 -10.41 -21.93 4.99
CA VAL A 314 -9.78 -22.56 3.82
C VAL A 314 -10.17 -24.02 3.74
N ALA A 315 -10.56 -24.46 2.54
CA ALA A 315 -10.86 -25.86 2.23
C ALA A 315 -9.80 -26.44 1.29
N LEU A 316 -9.46 -27.71 1.49
CA LEU A 316 -8.81 -28.54 0.48
C LEU A 316 -9.87 -29.22 -0.38
N ALA A 317 -9.73 -29.11 -1.70
CA ALA A 317 -10.57 -29.82 -2.65
C ALA A 317 -9.94 -31.19 -3.02
N ARG A 318 -10.77 -32.12 -3.46
CA ARG A 318 -10.35 -33.45 -3.92
C ARG A 318 -9.33 -33.40 -5.07
N ASP A 319 -9.35 -32.33 -5.86
CA ASP A 319 -8.38 -32.07 -6.93
C ASP A 319 -7.15 -31.24 -6.43
N LEU A 320 -6.94 -31.24 -5.13
CA LEU A 320 -5.79 -30.59 -4.43
C LEU A 320 -5.74 -29.09 -4.49
N ARG A 321 -6.82 -28.42 -4.91
CA ARG A 321 -6.92 -26.96 -4.82
C ARG A 321 -7.20 -26.52 -3.40
N LEU A 322 -6.59 -25.42 -2.98
CA LEU A 322 -7.02 -24.69 -1.80
C LEU A 322 -8.05 -23.63 -2.21
N LEU A 323 -9.13 -23.55 -1.46
CA LEU A 323 -10.23 -22.61 -1.71
C LEU A 323 -10.60 -21.91 -0.42
N ARG A 324 -10.70 -20.59 -0.48
CA ARG A 324 -11.26 -19.81 0.61
C ARG A 324 -12.79 -19.85 0.54
N LYS A 325 -13.44 -19.77 1.70
CA LYS A 325 -14.91 -19.74 1.80
C LYS A 325 -15.51 -18.51 1.11
N ASP A 326 -14.86 -17.34 1.28
CA ASP A 326 -15.27 -16.05 0.74
C ASP A 326 -14.26 -15.55 -0.31
N ASP A 327 -14.70 -14.66 -1.19
CA ASP A 327 -13.83 -14.04 -2.18
C ASP A 327 -12.72 -13.21 -1.52
N ILE A 328 -11.54 -13.18 -2.14
CA ILE A 328 -10.38 -12.44 -1.67
C ILE A 328 -10.52 -10.98 -2.09
N GLU A 329 -11.16 -10.17 -1.26
CA GLU A 329 -11.41 -8.75 -1.52
C GLU A 329 -10.33 -7.79 -1.02
N SER A 330 -9.36 -8.29 -0.26
CA SER A 330 -8.19 -7.57 0.25
C SER A 330 -6.99 -8.48 0.29
N THR A 331 -5.80 -7.94 0.57
CA THR A 331 -4.61 -8.76 0.81
C THR A 331 -4.92 -9.86 1.81
N PHE A 332 -4.60 -11.09 1.45
CA PHE A 332 -4.90 -12.29 2.23
C PHE A 332 -3.65 -13.11 2.46
N ASP A 333 -3.39 -13.48 3.71
CA ASP A 333 -2.26 -14.33 4.06
C ASP A 333 -2.72 -15.66 4.66
N TYR A 334 -2.00 -16.73 4.31
CA TYR A 334 -2.24 -18.07 4.82
C TYR A 334 -0.95 -18.87 4.89
N ARG A 335 -0.91 -19.82 5.83
CA ARG A 335 0.18 -20.78 5.97
C ARG A 335 -0.21 -22.07 5.31
N VAL A 336 0.79 -22.73 4.71
CA VAL A 336 0.63 -24.00 4.01
C VAL A 336 1.77 -24.92 4.40
N GLU A 337 1.41 -26.18 4.62
CA GLU A 337 2.33 -27.31 4.62
C GLU A 337 2.10 -28.13 3.36
N SER A 338 3.13 -28.33 2.56
CA SER A 338 3.02 -29.07 1.30
C SER A 338 3.83 -30.36 1.34
N TYR A 339 3.26 -31.39 0.72
CA TYR A 339 3.78 -32.75 0.74
C TYR A 339 3.90 -33.32 -0.69
N GLN A 340 5.00 -34.01 -0.96
CA GLN A 340 5.19 -34.76 -2.20
C GLN A 340 4.75 -36.21 -1.99
N ILE A 341 3.45 -36.45 -1.89
CA ILE A 341 2.84 -37.74 -1.67
C ILE A 341 2.00 -38.20 -2.88
N PRO A 342 1.91 -39.51 -3.15
CA PRO A 342 1.05 -40.02 -4.22
C PRO A 342 -0.44 -39.78 -3.88
N VAL A 343 -1.23 -39.40 -4.88
CA VAL A 343 -2.65 -39.07 -4.75
C VAL A 343 -3.50 -40.04 -5.51
N ALA A 344 -4.50 -40.65 -4.86
CA ALA A 344 -5.38 -41.69 -5.42
C ALA A 344 -4.61 -42.88 -6.01
N ARG A 345 -3.53 -43.30 -5.33
CA ARG A 345 -2.66 -44.40 -5.76
C ARG A 345 -3.39 -45.72 -5.76
N GLN A 346 -4.30 -45.95 -4.81
CA GLN A 346 -5.02 -47.21 -4.65
C GLN A 346 -6.13 -47.42 -5.68
N GLY A 347 -6.54 -46.37 -6.39
CA GLY A 347 -7.54 -46.45 -7.45
C GLY A 347 -8.22 -45.11 -7.71
N LEU A 348 -8.80 -45.00 -8.90
CA LEU A 348 -9.63 -43.85 -9.27
C LEU A 348 -11.10 -44.29 -9.30
N PRO A 349 -12.01 -43.61 -8.58
CA PRO A 349 -13.43 -43.90 -8.66
C PRO A 349 -13.95 -43.86 -10.10
N GLU A 350 -14.92 -44.72 -10.42
CA GLU A 350 -15.41 -44.86 -11.78
C GLU A 350 -15.99 -43.56 -12.37
N TRP A 351 -16.62 -42.75 -11.55
CA TRP A 351 -17.13 -41.43 -11.98
C TRP A 351 -16.00 -40.48 -12.36
N GLU A 352 -14.85 -40.48 -11.62
CA GLU A 352 -13.68 -39.68 -11.97
C GLU A 352 -13.01 -40.18 -13.24
N ARG A 353 -12.82 -41.48 -13.35
CA ARG A 353 -12.26 -42.12 -14.56
C ARG A 353 -13.06 -41.73 -15.79
N ARG A 354 -14.38 -41.85 -15.73
CA ARG A 354 -15.29 -41.46 -16.82
C ARG A 354 -15.22 -39.96 -17.10
N PHE A 355 -15.29 -39.15 -16.07
CA PHE A 355 -15.26 -37.68 -16.19
C PHE A 355 -13.95 -37.19 -16.83
N TYR A 356 -12.81 -37.67 -16.36
CA TYR A 356 -11.50 -37.24 -16.83
C TYR A 356 -11.04 -37.93 -18.14
N THR A 357 -11.84 -38.82 -18.72
CA THR A 357 -11.64 -39.35 -20.08
C THR A 357 -12.66 -38.82 -21.07
N THR A 358 -13.69 -38.08 -20.61
CA THR A 358 -14.74 -37.56 -21.49
C THR A 358 -14.21 -36.50 -22.44
N LEU A 359 -14.54 -36.66 -23.72
CA LEU A 359 -14.30 -35.71 -24.81
C LEU A 359 -15.58 -35.51 -25.63
N PRO A 360 -15.78 -34.38 -26.29
CA PRO A 360 -16.87 -34.18 -27.24
C PRO A 360 -16.84 -35.23 -28.36
N GLU A 361 -17.99 -35.66 -28.84
CA GLU A 361 -18.07 -36.66 -29.88
C GLU A 361 -17.50 -36.16 -31.22
N THR A 362 -17.62 -34.88 -31.50
CA THR A 362 -17.18 -34.24 -32.74
C THR A 362 -16.00 -33.30 -32.51
N GLY A 363 -15.27 -32.98 -33.56
CA GLY A 363 -14.11 -32.09 -33.55
C GLY A 363 -12.79 -32.79 -33.25
N ASN A 364 -11.69 -32.16 -33.66
CA ASN A 364 -10.31 -32.62 -33.49
C ASN A 364 -10.08 -34.08 -33.89
N SER A 365 -10.58 -34.45 -35.08
CA SER A 365 -10.60 -35.82 -35.55
C SER A 365 -9.22 -36.40 -35.85
N GLN A 366 -8.27 -35.58 -36.33
CA GLN A 366 -6.90 -35.99 -36.61
C GLN A 366 -6.16 -36.35 -35.31
N ALA A 367 -6.27 -35.51 -34.30
CA ALA A 367 -5.67 -35.75 -32.99
C ALA A 367 -6.27 -37.02 -32.33
N ARG A 368 -7.59 -37.20 -32.43
CA ARG A 368 -8.26 -38.38 -31.91
C ARG A 368 -7.76 -39.65 -32.60
N GLN A 369 -7.71 -39.67 -33.93
CA GLN A 369 -7.21 -40.83 -34.70
C GLN A 369 -5.77 -41.14 -34.33
N MET A 370 -4.91 -40.17 -34.31
CA MET A 370 -3.49 -40.31 -33.93
C MET A 370 -3.34 -40.83 -32.49
N ALA A 371 -4.15 -40.36 -31.55
CA ALA A 371 -4.11 -40.79 -30.14
C ALA A 371 -4.47 -42.29 -30.03
N VAL A 372 -5.53 -42.75 -30.71
CA VAL A 372 -5.96 -44.12 -30.69
C VAL A 372 -4.91 -45.02 -31.35
N GLU A 373 -4.36 -44.63 -32.50
CA GLU A 373 -3.32 -45.38 -33.19
C GLU A 373 -2.05 -45.52 -32.33
N TRP A 374 -1.61 -44.43 -31.74
CA TRP A 374 -0.41 -44.45 -30.89
C TRP A 374 -0.61 -45.24 -29.61
N ARG A 375 -1.82 -45.21 -29.04
CA ARG A 375 -2.19 -45.97 -27.85
C ARG A 375 -2.16 -47.49 -28.14
N ALA A 376 -2.68 -47.91 -29.29
CA ALA A 376 -2.68 -49.30 -29.71
C ALA A 376 -1.26 -49.90 -29.88
N ASN A 377 -0.28 -49.04 -30.23
CA ASN A 377 1.11 -49.43 -30.41
C ASN A 377 2.00 -49.20 -29.16
N ALA A 378 1.44 -48.72 -28.05
CA ALA A 378 2.18 -48.47 -26.81
C ALA A 378 2.07 -49.65 -25.85
N THR A 379 3.16 -49.97 -25.16
CA THR A 379 3.21 -51.06 -24.16
C THR A 379 2.51 -50.72 -22.83
N GLY A 380 2.05 -49.50 -22.68
CA GLY A 380 1.36 -49.00 -21.48
C GLY A 380 1.22 -47.48 -21.51
N ASP A 381 0.55 -46.92 -20.47
CA ASP A 381 0.26 -45.50 -20.38
C ASP A 381 1.54 -44.65 -20.30
N ALA A 382 2.52 -45.06 -19.52
CA ALA A 382 3.81 -44.40 -19.41
C ALA A 382 4.57 -44.33 -20.74
N ALA A 383 4.58 -45.41 -21.52
CA ALA A 383 5.21 -45.47 -22.85
C ALA A 383 4.50 -44.54 -23.85
N TYR A 384 3.16 -44.48 -23.81
CA TYR A 384 2.38 -43.54 -24.60
C TYR A 384 2.71 -42.09 -24.28
N ILE A 385 2.72 -41.73 -22.99
CA ILE A 385 3.04 -40.40 -22.51
C ILE A 385 4.45 -39.98 -22.92
N THR A 386 5.43 -40.85 -22.71
CA THR A 386 6.82 -40.60 -23.12
C THR A 386 6.92 -40.35 -24.61
N ARG A 387 6.25 -41.14 -25.44
CA ARG A 387 6.20 -40.96 -26.90
C ARG A 387 5.63 -39.59 -27.27
N LEU A 388 4.56 -39.17 -26.61
CA LEU A 388 3.91 -37.89 -26.87
C LEU A 388 4.81 -36.70 -26.48
N LEU A 389 5.50 -36.78 -25.34
CA LEU A 389 6.45 -35.76 -24.91
C LEU A 389 7.67 -35.68 -25.84
N LEU A 390 8.21 -36.84 -26.27
CA LEU A 390 9.30 -36.89 -27.24
C LEU A 390 8.89 -36.30 -28.58
N TRP A 391 7.67 -36.50 -29.02
CA TRP A 391 7.14 -35.88 -30.23
C TRP A 391 7.12 -34.35 -30.16
N PHE A 392 6.65 -33.78 -29.04
CA PHE A 392 6.72 -32.35 -28.83
C PHE A 392 8.17 -31.80 -28.81
N ASN A 393 9.11 -32.61 -28.30
CA ASN A 393 10.53 -32.20 -28.20
C ASN A 393 11.25 -32.30 -29.56
N GLN A 394 10.92 -33.30 -30.41
CA GLN A 394 11.67 -33.59 -31.62
C GLN A 394 11.12 -32.91 -32.88
N GLU A 395 9.84 -32.56 -32.88
CA GLU A 395 9.21 -31.87 -34.00
C GLU A 395 9.30 -30.38 -33.86
N ASP A 396 9.08 -29.63 -34.96
CA ASP A 396 9.17 -28.19 -35.05
C ASP A 396 8.02 -27.47 -34.32
N PHE A 397 7.95 -27.61 -33.01
CA PHE A 397 7.06 -26.86 -32.13
C PHE A 397 7.77 -25.63 -31.56
N TYR A 398 7.06 -24.49 -31.55
CA TYR A 398 7.62 -23.19 -31.14
C TYR A 398 6.82 -22.61 -29.98
N TYR A 399 7.53 -22.16 -28.95
CA TYR A 399 6.96 -21.48 -27.80
C TYR A 399 6.92 -19.96 -28.06
N THR A 400 5.74 -19.32 -27.99
CA THR A 400 5.54 -17.90 -28.31
C THR A 400 4.37 -17.30 -27.54
N LEU A 401 4.48 -16.01 -27.16
CA LEU A 401 3.38 -15.21 -26.60
C LEU A 401 2.37 -14.75 -27.66
N GLU A 402 2.67 -14.88 -28.93
CA GLU A 402 1.84 -14.44 -30.06
C GLU A 402 1.45 -15.62 -30.97
N PRO A 403 0.71 -16.59 -30.41
CA PRO A 403 0.27 -17.73 -31.20
C PRO A 403 -0.71 -17.30 -32.29
N PRO A 404 -0.71 -17.95 -33.46
CA PRO A 404 -1.71 -17.74 -34.48
C PRO A 404 -3.12 -18.08 -33.99
N LEU A 405 -4.12 -17.43 -34.53
CA LEU A 405 -5.51 -17.75 -34.25
C LEU A 405 -5.84 -19.19 -34.70
N LEU A 406 -6.53 -19.92 -33.84
CA LEU A 406 -6.98 -21.28 -34.11
C LEU A 406 -8.46 -21.29 -34.52
N SER A 407 -8.84 -22.26 -35.36
CA SER A 407 -10.22 -22.48 -35.79
C SER A 407 -11.08 -23.11 -34.68
N GLU A 408 -12.19 -23.75 -35.03
CA GLU A 408 -13.03 -24.52 -34.10
C GLU A 408 -12.33 -25.79 -33.60
N ASN A 409 -11.54 -26.43 -34.47
CA ASN A 409 -10.74 -27.62 -34.13
C ASN A 409 -9.37 -27.21 -33.58
N THR A 410 -9.36 -26.63 -32.40
CA THR A 410 -8.18 -25.97 -31.81
C THR A 410 -7.00 -26.92 -31.64
N VAL A 411 -7.25 -28.18 -31.28
CA VAL A 411 -6.20 -29.19 -31.05
C VAL A 411 -5.58 -29.63 -32.37
N ASP A 412 -6.40 -29.95 -33.39
CA ASP A 412 -5.90 -30.33 -34.72
C ASP A 412 -5.10 -29.18 -35.34
N ASP A 413 -5.62 -27.98 -35.28
CA ASP A 413 -4.96 -26.77 -35.78
C ASP A 413 -3.59 -26.55 -35.13
N PHE A 414 -3.51 -26.70 -33.83
CA PHE A 414 -2.26 -26.54 -33.13
C PHE A 414 -1.25 -27.64 -33.44
N LEU A 415 -1.66 -28.91 -33.35
CA LEU A 415 -0.76 -30.05 -33.52
C LEU A 415 -0.25 -30.23 -34.94
N PHE A 416 -1.08 -29.97 -35.96
CA PHE A 416 -0.75 -30.32 -37.33
C PHE A 416 -0.55 -29.12 -38.26
N ARG A 417 -1.09 -27.96 -37.94
CA ARG A 417 -1.01 -26.80 -38.83
C ARG A 417 -0.10 -25.70 -38.32
N THR A 418 -0.29 -25.21 -37.09
CA THR A 418 0.41 -24.04 -36.62
C THR A 418 1.71 -24.35 -35.85
N ARG A 419 1.67 -25.34 -34.99
CA ARG A 419 2.78 -25.77 -34.10
C ARG A 419 3.42 -24.65 -33.31
N ARG A 420 2.74 -23.51 -33.23
CA ARG A 420 3.19 -22.29 -32.52
C ARG A 420 2.18 -21.98 -31.44
N GLY A 421 2.61 -22.00 -30.17
CA GLY A 421 1.70 -21.85 -29.06
C GLY A 421 2.36 -21.44 -27.76
N PHE A 422 1.55 -21.19 -26.76
CA PHE A 422 1.92 -20.94 -25.39
C PHE A 422 1.54 -22.12 -24.51
N CYS A 423 1.88 -22.14 -23.21
CA CYS A 423 1.64 -23.29 -22.29
C CYS A 423 0.23 -23.85 -22.39
N GLU A 424 -0.79 -23.02 -22.55
CA GLU A 424 -2.20 -23.44 -22.69
C GLU A 424 -2.48 -24.28 -23.96
N HIS A 425 -1.77 -24.05 -25.05
CA HIS A 425 -1.90 -24.80 -26.29
C HIS A 425 -1.30 -26.19 -26.12
N TYR A 426 -0.10 -26.28 -25.54
CA TYR A 426 0.58 -27.51 -25.24
C TYR A 426 -0.20 -28.38 -24.24
N ALA A 427 -0.61 -27.77 -23.10
CA ALA A 427 -1.36 -28.45 -22.06
C ALA A 427 -2.73 -28.96 -22.57
N SER A 428 -3.45 -28.12 -23.31
CA SER A 428 -4.77 -28.49 -23.89
C SER A 428 -4.64 -29.66 -24.84
N SER A 429 -3.68 -29.61 -25.76
CA SER A 429 -3.49 -30.67 -26.75
C SER A 429 -2.97 -31.94 -26.11
N PHE A 430 -2.07 -31.84 -25.14
CA PHE A 430 -1.56 -32.99 -24.41
C PHE A 430 -2.68 -33.70 -23.62
N ALA A 431 -3.48 -32.95 -22.85
CA ALA A 431 -4.62 -33.50 -22.11
C ALA A 431 -5.67 -34.14 -23.04
N TYR A 432 -5.92 -33.50 -24.20
CA TYR A 432 -6.83 -34.06 -25.21
C TYR A 432 -6.30 -35.42 -25.72
N MET A 433 -5.03 -35.50 -26.10
CA MET A 433 -4.40 -36.71 -26.60
C MET A 433 -4.42 -37.84 -25.56
N LEU A 434 -4.19 -37.54 -24.29
CA LEU A 434 -4.30 -38.51 -23.19
C LEU A 434 -5.72 -39.05 -23.06
N ARG A 435 -6.72 -38.14 -23.03
CA ARG A 435 -8.13 -38.54 -22.93
C ARG A 435 -8.61 -39.38 -24.14
N ALA A 436 -8.17 -39.00 -25.33
CA ALA A 436 -8.48 -39.75 -26.55
C ALA A 436 -7.84 -41.13 -26.55
N ALA A 437 -6.73 -41.32 -25.84
CA ALA A 437 -6.09 -42.60 -25.58
C ALA A 437 -6.71 -43.40 -24.40
N GLY A 438 -7.76 -42.84 -23.74
CA GLY A 438 -8.41 -43.48 -22.60
C GLY A 438 -7.69 -43.27 -21.25
N ILE A 439 -6.69 -42.41 -21.19
CA ILE A 439 -5.93 -42.05 -19.98
C ILE A 439 -6.63 -40.88 -19.29
N PRO A 440 -7.09 -41.03 -18.01
CA PRO A 440 -7.70 -39.91 -17.29
C PRO A 440 -6.72 -38.78 -17.15
N ALA A 441 -7.10 -37.56 -17.59
CA ALA A 441 -6.26 -36.40 -17.57
C ALA A 441 -7.05 -35.13 -17.24
N ARG A 442 -6.42 -34.18 -16.53
CA ARG A 442 -6.97 -32.88 -16.19
C ARG A 442 -5.91 -31.81 -16.35
N ILE A 443 -6.35 -30.59 -16.62
CA ILE A 443 -5.45 -29.44 -16.73
C ILE A 443 -5.39 -28.74 -15.38
N VAL A 444 -4.17 -28.39 -14.95
CA VAL A 444 -3.91 -27.57 -13.78
C VAL A 444 -3.42 -26.21 -14.24
N ALA A 445 -3.98 -25.17 -13.70
CA ALA A 445 -3.57 -23.79 -13.97
C ALA A 445 -3.13 -23.10 -12.68
N GLY A 446 -2.10 -22.30 -12.80
CA GLY A 446 -1.49 -21.61 -11.69
C GLY A 446 -0.28 -20.80 -12.13
N TYR A 447 0.79 -20.87 -11.38
CA TYR A 447 2.04 -20.18 -11.69
C TYR A 447 3.21 -21.17 -11.60
N GLN A 448 4.31 -20.88 -12.31
CA GLN A 448 5.50 -21.71 -12.26
C GLN A 448 6.73 -20.82 -12.09
N GLY A 449 7.60 -21.13 -11.11
CA GLY A 449 8.84 -20.40 -10.83
C GLY A 449 8.64 -19.33 -9.76
N GLY A 450 9.04 -18.13 -10.04
CA GLY A 450 9.11 -16.97 -9.14
C GLY A 450 10.54 -16.53 -8.88
N GLU A 451 10.71 -15.25 -8.61
CA GLU A 451 11.98 -14.55 -8.40
C GLU A 451 12.27 -14.36 -6.89
N LEU A 452 13.44 -14.79 -6.42
CA LEU A 452 13.83 -14.59 -5.03
C LEU A 452 14.26 -13.15 -4.79
N ASN A 453 13.62 -12.45 -3.83
CA ASN A 453 14.08 -11.15 -3.37
C ASN A 453 15.02 -11.33 -2.15
N PRO A 454 16.35 -11.16 -2.34
CA PRO A 454 17.32 -11.41 -1.27
C PRO A 454 17.26 -10.39 -0.13
N LEU A 455 16.59 -9.24 -0.31
CA LEU A 455 16.44 -8.23 0.73
C LEU A 455 15.38 -8.61 1.77
N GLY A 456 14.39 -9.40 1.38
CA GLY A 456 13.27 -9.79 2.24
C GLY A 456 13.15 -11.30 2.45
N ASP A 457 14.06 -12.08 1.88
CA ASP A 457 14.07 -13.54 1.91
C ASP A 457 12.72 -14.16 1.56
N HIS A 458 12.07 -13.57 0.54
CA HIS A 458 10.79 -14.04 0.02
C HIS A 458 10.82 -14.22 -1.48
N LEU A 459 10.01 -15.16 -1.95
CA LEU A 459 9.79 -15.42 -3.38
C LEU A 459 8.67 -14.52 -3.90
N LEU A 460 8.91 -13.87 -5.02
CA LEU A 460 7.99 -13.00 -5.73
C LEU A 460 7.45 -13.72 -6.97
N VAL A 461 6.17 -14.02 -6.98
CA VAL A 461 5.48 -14.64 -8.14
C VAL A 461 4.65 -13.56 -8.82
N ARG A 462 4.88 -13.38 -10.12
CA ARG A 462 4.23 -12.34 -10.91
C ARG A 462 3.17 -12.90 -11.85
N GLN A 463 2.32 -12.04 -12.39
CA GLN A 463 1.28 -12.45 -13.35
C GLN A 463 1.88 -13.10 -14.61
N TYR A 464 3.06 -12.69 -15.05
CA TYR A 464 3.75 -13.30 -16.18
C TYR A 464 4.30 -14.70 -15.89
N ASP A 465 4.42 -15.12 -14.62
CA ASP A 465 4.77 -16.50 -14.25
C ASP A 465 3.58 -17.46 -14.39
N ALA A 466 2.40 -16.96 -14.86
CA ALA A 466 1.23 -17.76 -15.12
C ALA A 466 1.58 -18.96 -16.02
N HIS A 467 1.11 -20.13 -15.62
CA HIS A 467 1.47 -21.37 -16.26
C HIS A 467 0.36 -22.41 -16.18
N VAL A 468 0.39 -23.35 -17.12
CA VAL A 468 -0.58 -24.42 -17.23
C VAL A 468 0.15 -25.70 -17.53
N TRP A 469 -0.20 -26.76 -16.78
CA TRP A 469 0.33 -28.12 -16.96
C TRP A 469 -0.78 -29.15 -16.89
N VAL A 470 -0.44 -30.44 -17.00
CA VAL A 470 -1.40 -31.54 -17.06
C VAL A 470 -1.11 -32.56 -15.97
N GLU A 471 -2.13 -33.08 -15.35
CA GLU A 471 -2.06 -34.27 -14.53
C GLU A 471 -2.74 -35.45 -15.26
N ALA A 472 -2.08 -36.59 -15.26
CA ALA A 472 -2.62 -37.82 -15.73
C ALA A 472 -2.63 -38.87 -14.61
N TRP A 473 -3.71 -39.65 -14.53
CA TRP A 473 -3.78 -40.71 -13.55
C TRP A 473 -3.18 -41.99 -14.13
N LEU A 474 -2.19 -42.54 -13.42
CA LEU A 474 -1.49 -43.78 -13.78
C LEU A 474 -1.72 -44.84 -12.72
N GLU A 475 -1.99 -46.05 -13.17
CA GLU A 475 -2.23 -47.20 -12.28
C GLU A 475 -1.03 -47.45 -11.35
N GLY A 476 -1.27 -47.55 -10.03
CA GLY A 476 -0.24 -47.76 -9.01
C GLY A 476 0.61 -46.55 -8.67
N GLN A 477 0.52 -45.42 -9.41
CA GLN A 477 1.20 -44.17 -9.14
C GLN A 477 0.23 -43.07 -8.68
N GLY A 478 -1.04 -43.11 -9.15
CA GLY A 478 -2.04 -42.07 -8.89
C GLY A 478 -1.94 -40.94 -9.89
N TRP A 479 -2.29 -39.71 -9.45
CA TRP A 479 -2.17 -38.48 -10.24
C TRP A 479 -0.70 -38.04 -10.33
N VAL A 480 -0.17 -37.99 -11.56
CA VAL A 480 1.21 -37.63 -11.89
C VAL A 480 1.19 -36.34 -12.73
N GLU A 481 2.06 -35.40 -12.40
CA GLU A 481 2.22 -34.12 -13.10
C GLU A 481 3.09 -34.28 -14.36
N PHE A 482 2.64 -33.70 -15.48
CA PHE A 482 3.34 -33.66 -16.76
C PHE A 482 3.27 -32.24 -17.31
N ASP A 483 4.43 -31.66 -17.62
CA ASP A 483 4.49 -30.35 -18.28
C ASP A 483 5.02 -30.48 -19.72
N PRO A 484 4.11 -30.48 -20.71
CA PRO A 484 4.52 -30.58 -22.12
C PRO A 484 5.29 -29.33 -22.59
N THR A 485 5.17 -28.18 -21.89
CA THR A 485 5.97 -27.01 -22.18
C THR A 485 7.44 -27.26 -21.90
N GLY A 486 7.78 -27.99 -20.84
CA GLY A 486 9.14 -28.38 -20.51
C GLY A 486 9.82 -29.23 -21.58
N ALA A 487 9.05 -29.95 -22.38
CA ALA A 487 9.57 -30.73 -23.51
C ALA A 487 10.01 -29.83 -24.70
N VAL A 488 9.39 -28.63 -24.86
CA VAL A 488 9.62 -27.73 -26.00
C VAL A 488 10.54 -26.56 -25.60
N ALA A 489 10.32 -26.02 -24.40
CA ALA A 489 11.04 -24.85 -23.86
C ALA A 489 11.51 -25.14 -22.43
N PRO A 490 12.53 -25.99 -22.19
CA PRO A 490 13.00 -26.32 -20.84
C PRO A 490 13.48 -25.12 -20.05
N THR A 491 14.06 -24.12 -20.69
CA THR A 491 14.46 -22.85 -20.08
C THR A 491 13.30 -22.11 -19.42
N ARG A 492 12.06 -22.31 -19.87
CA ARG A 492 10.85 -21.76 -19.22
C ARG A 492 10.70 -22.27 -17.79
N ILE A 493 11.03 -23.52 -17.56
CA ILE A 493 10.88 -24.19 -16.28
C ILE A 493 12.07 -23.90 -15.35
N GLU A 494 13.27 -23.88 -15.93
CA GLU A 494 14.52 -23.73 -15.18
C GLU A 494 14.85 -22.27 -14.86
N GLN A 495 14.61 -21.35 -15.80
CA GLN A 495 15.08 -19.96 -15.75
C GLN A 495 13.94 -18.92 -15.83
N GLY A 496 12.70 -19.37 -16.14
CA GLY A 496 11.53 -18.52 -16.21
C GLY A 496 11.16 -18.05 -17.62
N LEU A 497 10.08 -17.30 -17.71
CA LEU A 497 9.47 -16.91 -18.99
C LEU A 497 10.37 -15.98 -19.82
N ASP A 498 11.02 -14.99 -19.21
CA ASP A 498 11.89 -14.03 -19.92
C ASP A 498 13.06 -14.75 -20.62
N ALA A 499 13.67 -15.75 -19.97
CA ALA A 499 14.75 -16.52 -20.54
C ALA A 499 14.29 -17.39 -21.73
N ALA A 500 13.15 -18.06 -21.57
CA ALA A 500 12.59 -18.88 -22.66
C ALA A 500 12.20 -18.06 -23.88
N LEU A 501 11.66 -16.86 -23.70
CA LEU A 501 11.26 -15.99 -24.82
C LEU A 501 12.49 -15.35 -25.50
N ALA A 502 13.54 -15.07 -24.74
CA ALA A 502 14.78 -14.50 -25.29
C ALA A 502 15.44 -15.46 -26.30
N GLU A 503 15.29 -16.79 -26.15
CA GLU A 503 15.75 -17.78 -27.13
C GLU A 503 15.07 -17.60 -28.50
N TYR A 504 13.85 -17.09 -28.52
CA TYR A 504 13.08 -16.85 -29.75
C TYR A 504 13.04 -15.36 -30.15
N GLY A 505 13.83 -14.49 -29.49
CA GLY A 505 13.88 -13.06 -29.78
C GLY A 505 12.67 -12.27 -29.28
N GLU A 506 11.86 -12.86 -28.41
CA GLU A 506 10.71 -12.21 -27.76
C GLU A 506 11.06 -11.74 -26.34
N SER A 507 10.27 -10.83 -25.77
CA SER A 507 10.43 -10.35 -24.39
C SER A 507 9.06 -10.07 -23.79
N VAL A 508 8.89 -10.39 -22.51
CA VAL A 508 7.65 -10.10 -21.76
C VAL A 508 7.45 -8.60 -21.60
N LEU A 509 8.52 -7.85 -21.36
CA LEU A 509 8.47 -6.42 -21.13
C LEU A 509 8.93 -5.65 -22.36
N THR A 510 8.00 -4.99 -23.02
CA THR A 510 8.27 -4.11 -24.16
C THR A 510 8.42 -2.65 -23.71
N GLY A 511 9.21 -1.84 -24.47
CA GLY A 511 9.35 -0.40 -24.25
C GLY A 511 10.31 -0.02 -23.12
N LEU A 512 10.05 1.12 -22.47
CA LEU A 512 10.91 1.73 -21.47
C LEU A 512 11.14 0.84 -20.23
N ALA A 513 10.13 0.07 -19.83
CA ALA A 513 10.21 -0.83 -18.69
C ALA A 513 11.20 -1.99 -18.92
N GLY A 514 11.25 -2.53 -20.14
CA GLY A 514 12.22 -3.56 -20.51
C GLY A 514 13.65 -3.00 -20.57
N ALA A 515 13.83 -1.81 -21.15
CA ALA A 515 15.13 -1.14 -21.25
C ALA A 515 15.72 -0.79 -19.86
N LEU A 516 14.88 -0.40 -18.90
CA LEU A 516 15.32 -0.04 -17.55
C LEU A 516 15.74 -1.23 -16.70
N ARG A 517 15.17 -2.43 -16.92
CA ARG A 517 15.58 -3.65 -16.20
C ARG A 517 17.06 -4.03 -16.40
N GLY A 518 17.61 -3.72 -17.56
CA GLY A 518 19.04 -3.94 -17.84
C GLY A 518 19.98 -3.03 -17.05
N VAL A 519 19.47 -2.01 -16.34
CA VAL A 519 20.29 -1.07 -15.57
C VAL A 519 20.37 -1.55 -14.11
N PRO A 520 21.57 -1.89 -13.57
CA PRO A 520 21.73 -2.48 -12.22
C PRO A 520 21.13 -1.63 -11.08
N LEU A 521 21.13 -0.31 -11.25
CA LEU A 521 20.52 0.61 -10.26
C LEU A 521 19.00 0.43 -10.18
N PHE A 522 18.31 0.33 -11.31
CA PHE A 522 16.87 0.15 -11.35
C PHE A 522 16.45 -1.23 -10.83
N ALA A 523 17.24 -2.27 -11.13
CA ALA A 523 17.02 -3.60 -10.58
C ALA A 523 17.09 -3.59 -9.03
N ARG A 524 18.11 -2.94 -8.45
CA ARG A 524 18.21 -2.80 -6.97
C ARG A 524 17.09 -1.97 -6.37
N LEU A 525 16.69 -0.89 -7.04
CA LEU A 525 15.58 -0.04 -6.58
C LEU A 525 14.23 -0.80 -6.64
N SER A 526 14.01 -1.63 -7.65
CA SER A 526 12.79 -2.45 -7.75
C SER A 526 12.71 -3.51 -6.65
N LEU A 527 13.84 -4.16 -6.30
CA LEU A 527 13.90 -5.10 -5.17
C LEU A 527 13.67 -4.40 -3.82
N LEU A 528 14.22 -3.20 -3.64
CA LEU A 528 13.97 -2.40 -2.44
C LEU A 528 12.51 -1.96 -2.34
N ALA A 529 11.93 -1.51 -3.45
CA ALA A 529 10.52 -1.13 -3.50
C ALA A 529 9.61 -2.30 -3.16
N ASP A 530 9.88 -3.48 -3.73
CA ASP A 530 9.15 -4.71 -3.42
C ASP A 530 9.31 -5.13 -1.95
N TYR A 531 10.53 -5.03 -1.39
CA TYR A 531 10.76 -5.30 0.03
C TYR A 531 9.92 -4.40 0.95
N ILE A 532 9.87 -3.10 0.65
CA ILE A 532 9.06 -2.14 1.40
C ILE A 532 7.57 -2.46 1.24
N GLU A 533 7.13 -2.79 0.03
CA GLU A 533 5.74 -3.14 -0.28
C GLU A 533 5.33 -4.45 0.40
N PHE A 534 6.21 -5.46 0.39
CA PHE A 534 5.99 -6.71 1.12
C PHE A 534 5.86 -6.49 2.63
N GLY A 535 6.78 -5.73 3.24
CA GLY A 535 6.70 -5.36 4.65
C GLY A 535 5.39 -4.63 4.98
N TRP A 536 4.96 -3.73 4.10
CA TRP A 536 3.69 -3.02 4.21
C TRP A 536 2.49 -3.95 4.10
N ALA A 537 2.48 -4.82 3.09
CA ALA A 537 1.41 -5.82 2.89
C ALA A 537 1.31 -6.77 4.10
N LYS A 538 2.44 -7.26 4.61
CA LYS A 538 2.52 -8.19 5.73
C LYS A 538 2.09 -7.56 7.07
N TRP A 539 2.63 -6.37 7.40
CA TRP A 539 2.50 -5.78 8.73
C TRP A 539 1.38 -4.75 8.86
N VAL A 540 0.98 -4.10 7.76
CA VAL A 540 -0.04 -3.05 7.78
C VAL A 540 -1.35 -3.54 7.18
N LEU A 541 -1.35 -4.06 5.95
CA LEU A 541 -2.55 -4.53 5.27
C LEU A 541 -3.02 -5.90 5.78
N GLY A 542 -2.08 -6.81 6.05
CA GLY A 542 -2.33 -8.14 6.60
C GLY A 542 -2.68 -8.14 8.10
N TYR A 543 -2.62 -6.97 8.79
CA TYR A 543 -3.02 -6.84 10.19
C TYR A 543 -4.55 -6.83 10.28
N ASN A 544 -5.16 -8.00 10.09
CA ASN A 544 -6.61 -8.24 10.18
C ASN A 544 -7.05 -8.56 11.62
N GLN A 545 -8.33 -8.82 11.83
CA GLN A 545 -8.88 -9.15 13.16
C GLN A 545 -8.21 -10.36 13.79
N GLN A 546 -7.96 -11.42 13.03
CA GLN A 546 -7.36 -12.66 13.52
C GLN A 546 -5.91 -12.44 13.95
N ASN A 547 -5.09 -11.80 13.10
CA ASN A 547 -3.70 -11.45 13.41
C ASN A 547 -3.62 -10.47 14.60
N GLN A 548 -4.58 -9.54 14.71
CA GLN A 548 -4.70 -8.64 15.86
C GLN A 548 -4.95 -9.41 17.15
N LEU A 549 -5.91 -10.33 17.15
CA LEU A 549 -6.24 -11.15 18.32
C LEU A 549 -5.06 -12.03 18.71
N GLU A 550 -4.38 -12.67 17.78
CA GLU A 550 -3.20 -13.48 18.03
C GLU A 550 -2.04 -12.64 18.61
N PHE A 551 -1.78 -11.46 18.05
CA PHE A 551 -0.76 -10.54 18.57
C PHE A 551 -1.10 -10.08 20.00
N LEU A 552 -2.35 -9.66 20.23
CA LEU A 552 -2.77 -9.13 21.53
C LEU A 552 -2.89 -10.23 22.58
N SER A 553 -3.22 -11.47 22.23
CA SER A 553 -3.31 -12.60 23.17
C SER A 553 -1.98 -12.90 23.84
N ARG A 554 -0.86 -12.65 23.17
CA ARG A 554 0.51 -12.81 23.74
C ARG A 554 0.78 -11.83 24.89
N TRP A 555 0.10 -10.67 24.91
CA TRP A 555 0.31 -9.60 25.90
C TRP A 555 -0.83 -9.47 26.91
N LEU A 556 -2.08 -9.72 26.49
CA LEU A 556 -3.28 -9.51 27.29
C LEU A 556 -3.91 -10.83 27.78
N GLY A 557 -3.40 -12.01 27.35
CA GLY A 557 -4.04 -13.29 27.56
C GLY A 557 -5.33 -13.39 26.74
N GLU A 558 -6.45 -13.79 27.38
CA GLU A 558 -7.76 -13.79 26.69
C GLU A 558 -8.14 -12.38 26.24
N VAL A 559 -8.30 -12.19 24.93
CA VAL A 559 -8.65 -10.91 24.34
C VAL A 559 -10.16 -10.72 24.34
N THR A 560 -10.64 -9.96 25.32
CA THR A 560 -12.06 -9.54 25.40
C THR A 560 -12.18 -8.07 24.98
N PRO A 561 -13.34 -7.62 24.44
CA PRO A 561 -13.55 -6.22 24.09
C PRO A 561 -13.28 -5.26 25.26
N GLN A 562 -13.61 -5.67 26.50
CA GLN A 562 -13.37 -4.89 27.70
C GLN A 562 -11.86 -4.71 27.98
N ARG A 563 -11.06 -5.78 27.86
CA ARG A 563 -9.58 -5.71 28.02
C ARG A 563 -8.94 -4.85 26.94
N MET A 564 -9.44 -4.90 25.71
CA MET A 564 -8.96 -4.05 24.61
C MET A 564 -9.22 -2.56 24.88
N VAL A 565 -10.44 -2.22 25.33
CA VAL A 565 -10.78 -0.84 25.71
C VAL A 565 -9.93 -0.37 26.90
N MET A 566 -9.72 -1.19 27.92
CA MET A 566 -8.84 -0.85 29.05
C MET A 566 -7.36 -0.67 28.61
N ALA A 567 -6.84 -1.53 27.74
CA ALA A 567 -5.50 -1.38 27.20
C ALA A 567 -5.38 -0.09 26.36
N LEU A 568 -6.37 0.21 25.53
CA LEU A 568 -6.41 1.45 24.74
C LEU A 568 -6.43 2.68 25.65
N ALA A 569 -7.26 2.68 26.71
CA ALA A 569 -7.35 3.77 27.67
C ALA A 569 -6.03 3.94 28.45
N ALA A 570 -5.39 2.84 28.89
CA ALA A 570 -4.14 2.87 29.62
C ALA A 570 -2.98 3.37 28.75
N VAL A 571 -2.73 2.73 27.61
CA VAL A 571 -1.60 3.07 26.72
C VAL A 571 -1.82 4.44 26.08
N GLY A 572 -3.03 4.72 25.57
CA GLY A 572 -3.41 6.02 25.01
C GLY A 572 -3.31 7.14 26.05
N GLY A 573 -3.74 6.86 27.28
CA GLY A 573 -3.61 7.78 28.41
C GLY A 573 -2.14 8.09 28.74
N VAL A 574 -1.28 7.10 28.80
CA VAL A 574 0.17 7.28 29.03
C VAL A 574 0.79 8.13 27.92
N VAL A 575 0.51 7.83 26.65
CA VAL A 575 0.99 8.62 25.49
C VAL A 575 0.51 10.06 25.60
N MET A 576 -0.78 10.27 25.89
CA MET A 576 -1.37 11.60 26.00
C MET A 576 -0.80 12.40 27.16
N VAL A 577 -0.61 11.79 28.34
CA VAL A 577 0.02 12.42 29.50
C VAL A 577 1.49 12.77 29.20
N THR A 578 2.24 11.89 28.57
CA THR A 578 3.64 12.11 28.17
C THR A 578 3.74 13.29 27.19
N MET A 579 2.87 13.34 26.20
CA MET A 579 2.79 14.47 25.25
C MET A 579 2.41 15.78 25.94
N LEU A 580 1.44 15.75 26.88
CA LEU A 580 1.03 16.91 27.66
C LEU A 580 2.19 17.43 28.53
N LEU A 581 2.87 16.52 29.24
CA LEU A 581 4.04 16.88 30.06
C LEU A 581 5.16 17.49 29.20
N TRP A 582 5.45 16.91 28.05
CA TRP A 582 6.42 17.44 27.10
C TRP A 582 6.02 18.82 26.56
N MET A 583 4.73 18.99 26.21
CA MET A 583 4.20 20.27 25.78
C MET A 583 4.30 21.33 26.88
N LEU A 584 3.91 21.00 28.12
CA LEU A 584 4.03 21.88 29.29
C LEU A 584 5.48 22.25 29.57
N TRP A 585 6.41 21.28 29.48
CA TRP A 585 7.84 21.52 29.63
C TRP A 585 8.38 22.48 28.55
N ARG A 586 7.88 22.35 27.31
CA ARG A 586 8.26 23.19 26.17
C ARG A 586 7.70 24.61 26.32
N VAL A 587 6.46 24.74 26.80
CA VAL A 587 5.80 26.04 27.03
C VAL A 587 6.41 26.76 28.24
N ARG A 588 6.81 26.04 29.30
CA ARG A 588 7.46 26.61 30.47
C ARG A 588 8.83 27.24 30.21
N ARG A 589 9.39 27.10 29.03
CA ARG A 589 10.57 27.82 28.55
C ARG A 589 10.14 28.91 27.57
N PRO A 590 9.59 30.05 28.03
CA PRO A 590 9.29 31.16 27.14
C PRO A 590 10.61 31.55 26.48
N ARG A 591 10.68 31.47 25.16
CA ARG A 591 11.79 32.00 24.39
C ARG A 591 11.71 33.51 24.47
N LEU A 592 12.23 34.07 25.59
CA LEU A 592 12.39 35.50 25.70
C LEU A 592 13.18 36.01 24.51
N VAL A 593 12.68 37.04 23.88
CA VAL A 593 13.44 37.75 22.87
C VAL A 593 14.76 38.19 23.53
N TRP A 594 15.85 38.18 22.79
CA TRP A 594 17.20 38.38 23.35
C TRP A 594 17.33 39.65 24.21
N TRP A 595 16.63 40.72 23.87
CA TRP A 595 16.62 41.97 24.65
C TRP A 595 15.86 41.84 25.98
N GLN A 596 14.75 41.09 26.03
CA GLN A 596 14.05 40.75 27.27
C GLN A 596 14.94 39.92 28.22
N ARG A 597 15.76 39.03 27.63
CA ARG A 597 16.73 38.23 28.38
C ARG A 597 17.82 39.12 28.99
N GLU A 598 18.33 40.10 28.23
CA GLU A 598 19.31 41.09 28.75
C GLU A 598 18.72 41.98 29.87
N HIS A 599 17.46 42.40 29.73
CA HIS A 599 16.74 43.12 30.79
C HIS A 599 16.65 42.28 32.08
N ARG A 600 16.19 41.02 31.99
CA ARG A 600 16.13 40.12 33.15
C ARG A 600 17.51 39.91 33.80
N LEU A 601 18.56 39.79 32.99
CA LEU A 601 19.94 39.67 33.51
C LEU A 601 20.39 40.92 34.23
N MET A 602 20.03 42.14 33.76
CA MET A 602 20.30 43.40 34.41
C MET A 602 19.56 43.47 35.75
N VAL A 603 18.26 43.26 35.77
CA VAL A 603 17.44 43.26 36.98
C VAL A 603 17.99 42.29 38.02
N ARG A 604 18.26 41.05 37.66
CA ARG A 604 18.85 40.06 38.58
C ARG A 604 20.21 40.47 39.12
N MET A 605 21.03 41.09 38.31
CA MET A 605 22.36 41.59 38.74
C MET A 605 22.22 42.69 39.79
N LEU A 606 21.32 43.64 39.56
CA LEU A 606 21.07 44.76 40.49
C LEU A 606 20.42 44.29 41.79
N THR A 607 19.42 43.40 41.74
CA THR A 607 18.78 42.80 42.92
C THR A 607 19.78 42.02 43.78
N ARG A 608 20.66 41.24 43.15
CA ARG A 608 21.74 40.50 43.86
C ARG A 608 22.75 41.42 44.53
N ARG A 609 22.78 42.72 44.18
CA ARG A 609 23.64 43.76 44.76
C ARG A 609 22.90 44.64 45.75
N GLY A 610 21.69 44.19 46.17
CA GLY A 610 20.93 44.89 47.22
C GLY A 610 20.07 46.05 46.74
N VAL A 611 19.90 46.26 45.43
CA VAL A 611 18.99 47.30 44.93
C VAL A 611 17.54 46.78 45.08
N PRO A 612 16.66 47.49 45.80
CA PRO A 612 15.27 47.08 46.02
C PRO A 612 14.43 47.33 44.75
N LEU A 613 14.33 46.26 43.90
CA LEU A 613 13.57 46.32 42.64
C LEU A 613 12.33 45.44 42.72
N GLY A 614 11.18 46.02 42.40
CA GLY A 614 9.90 45.30 42.28
C GLY A 614 9.69 44.70 40.89
N LEU A 615 8.85 43.68 40.82
CA LEU A 615 8.56 42.88 39.59
C LEU A 615 7.89 43.70 38.46
N HIS A 616 7.30 44.85 38.76
CA HIS A 616 6.52 45.64 37.81
C HIS A 616 7.14 47.02 37.47
N MET A 617 8.42 47.22 37.81
CA MET A 617 9.09 48.48 37.56
C MET A 617 9.49 48.65 36.09
N THR A 618 9.27 49.87 35.56
CA THR A 618 9.74 50.28 34.23
C THR A 618 11.27 50.39 34.20
N THR A 619 11.88 50.34 33.03
CA THR A 619 13.33 50.56 32.85
C THR A 619 13.80 51.85 33.45
N THR A 620 13.02 52.92 33.33
CA THR A 620 13.28 54.24 33.91
C THR A 620 13.30 54.20 35.43
N GLN A 621 12.35 53.53 36.07
CA GLN A 621 12.32 53.37 37.51
C GLN A 621 13.50 52.58 38.05
N ILE A 622 13.84 51.46 37.35
CA ILE A 622 14.97 50.60 37.69
C ILE A 622 16.28 51.36 37.63
N VAL A 623 16.49 52.16 36.59
CA VAL A 623 17.73 52.95 36.40
C VAL A 623 17.82 54.07 37.40
N ARG A 624 16.70 54.72 37.74
CA ARG A 624 16.66 55.80 38.81
C ARG A 624 17.05 55.21 40.15
N ILE A 625 16.38 54.15 40.62
CA ILE A 625 16.64 53.53 41.91
C ILE A 625 18.07 52.98 41.99
N ALA A 626 18.52 52.32 40.93
CA ALA A 626 19.87 51.76 40.85
C ALA A 626 20.93 52.86 40.81
N GLY A 627 20.64 54.04 40.17
CA GLY A 627 21.53 55.18 40.09
C GLY A 627 21.61 55.99 41.43
N GLU A 628 20.52 55.96 42.19
CA GLU A 628 20.49 56.49 43.56
C GLU A 628 21.33 55.60 44.51
N HIS A 629 21.20 54.31 44.39
CA HIS A 629 21.94 53.34 45.22
C HIS A 629 23.44 53.28 44.86
N TYR A 630 23.75 53.49 43.56
CA TYR A 630 25.12 53.44 43.03
C TYR A 630 25.43 54.65 42.12
N PRO A 631 25.71 55.82 42.68
CA PRO A 631 25.98 57.03 41.91
C PRO A 631 27.08 56.90 40.86
N SER A 632 28.12 56.11 41.16
CA SER A 632 29.24 55.85 40.23
C SER A 632 28.83 55.06 38.96
N ALA A 633 27.66 54.40 38.97
CA ALA A 633 27.11 53.64 37.82
C ALA A 633 25.98 54.36 37.10
N ARG A 634 25.60 55.57 37.56
CA ARG A 634 24.43 56.34 37.07
C ARG A 634 24.46 56.53 35.54
N GLN A 635 25.58 57.07 35.02
CA GLN A 635 25.72 57.35 33.59
C GLN A 635 25.66 56.06 32.78
N PRO A 636 26.41 54.97 33.05
CA PRO A 636 26.28 53.68 32.33
C PRO A 636 24.90 53.04 32.43
N LEU A 637 24.16 53.25 33.52
CA LEU A 637 22.76 52.78 33.64
C LEU A 637 21.81 53.54 32.73
N GLN A 638 21.99 54.86 32.60
CA GLN A 638 21.22 55.68 31.65
C GLN A 638 21.53 55.31 30.20
N ASP A 639 22.81 55.14 29.85
CA ASP A 639 23.21 54.68 28.52
C ASP A 639 22.61 53.32 28.20
N TRP A 640 22.56 52.40 29.17
CA TRP A 640 21.94 51.09 29.00
C TRP A 640 20.42 51.20 28.80
N GLN A 641 19.74 52.08 29.54
CA GLN A 641 18.32 52.37 29.37
C GLN A 641 18.03 52.91 27.97
N HIS A 642 18.76 53.94 27.50
CA HIS A 642 18.55 54.50 26.18
C HIS A 642 18.74 53.47 25.07
N CYS A 643 19.76 52.61 25.16
CA CYS A 643 20.00 51.53 24.23
C CYS A 643 18.88 50.47 24.28
N TYR A 644 18.41 50.12 25.47
CA TYR A 644 17.32 49.15 25.65
C TYR A 644 15.98 49.67 25.13
N ASP A 645 15.61 50.91 25.45
CA ASP A 645 14.35 51.52 25.04
C ASP A 645 14.31 51.76 23.52
N ALA A 646 15.45 52.06 22.90
CA ALA A 646 15.57 52.12 21.45
C ALA A 646 15.26 50.77 20.78
N ILE A 647 15.71 49.66 21.36
CA ILE A 647 15.45 48.31 20.84
C ILE A 647 14.01 47.87 21.13
N ALA A 648 13.50 48.15 22.32
CA ALA A 648 12.21 47.66 22.77
C ALA A 648 11.01 48.38 22.12
N TYR A 649 11.17 49.70 21.81
CA TYR A 649 10.04 50.55 21.43
C TYR A 649 10.17 51.23 20.05
N ARG A 650 11.37 51.26 19.41
CA ARG A 650 11.54 51.79 18.04
C ARG A 650 11.43 50.65 17.01
N LYS A 651 10.61 50.87 15.97
CA LYS A 651 10.39 49.87 14.90
C LYS A 651 11.55 49.70 13.92
N ASP A 652 12.44 50.72 13.80
CA ASP A 652 13.51 50.74 12.79
C ASP A 652 14.89 50.60 13.44
N VAL A 653 15.23 49.39 13.84
CA VAL A 653 16.57 49.04 14.33
C VAL A 653 17.38 48.48 13.18
N HIS A 654 18.27 49.28 12.59
CA HIS A 654 19.07 48.93 11.41
C HIS A 654 20.13 47.84 11.66
N ASP A 655 20.63 47.64 12.90
CA ASP A 655 21.58 46.57 13.22
C ASP A 655 21.36 45.97 14.63
N PRO A 656 20.58 44.88 14.73
CA PRO A 656 20.32 44.20 15.99
C PRO A 656 21.58 43.57 16.63
N ALA A 657 22.60 43.25 15.85
CA ALA A 657 23.79 42.55 16.35
C ALA A 657 24.72 43.51 17.10
N SER A 658 24.95 44.72 16.56
CA SER A 658 25.77 45.74 17.20
C SER A 658 25.13 46.22 18.51
N MET A 659 23.81 46.46 18.51
CA MET A 659 23.09 46.89 19.72
C MET A 659 23.10 45.80 20.82
N ARG A 660 23.02 44.53 20.45
CA ARG A 660 23.18 43.45 21.42
C ARG A 660 24.56 43.41 22.06
N GLN A 661 25.60 43.69 21.28
CA GLN A 661 26.96 43.78 21.78
C GLN A 661 27.13 44.98 22.70
N GLN A 662 26.54 46.15 22.36
CA GLN A 662 26.55 47.36 23.14
C GLN A 662 25.85 47.18 24.50
N LEU A 663 24.63 46.58 24.55
CA LEU A 663 23.94 46.27 25.80
C LEU A 663 24.77 45.35 26.71
N ARG A 664 25.43 44.36 26.15
CA ARG A 664 26.31 43.47 26.90
C ARG A 664 27.56 44.17 27.46
N ARG A 665 28.15 45.09 26.67
CA ARG A 665 29.30 45.91 27.11
C ARG A 665 28.89 46.82 28.27
N LEU A 666 27.79 47.52 28.16
CA LEU A 666 27.25 48.40 29.19
C LEU A 666 26.94 47.59 30.47
N ARG A 667 26.29 46.42 30.39
CA ARG A 667 26.04 45.58 31.54
C ARG A 667 27.33 45.10 32.25
N LYS A 668 28.38 44.76 31.47
CA LYS A 668 29.69 44.41 32.06
C LYS A 668 30.34 45.62 32.74
N MET A 669 30.24 46.81 32.16
CA MET A 669 30.77 48.04 32.71
C MET A 669 30.07 48.42 34.05
N ILE A 670 28.73 48.35 34.07
CA ILE A 670 27.92 48.55 35.27
C ILE A 670 28.35 47.55 36.34
N ARG A 671 28.49 46.30 36.05
CA ARG A 671 28.94 45.25 36.98
C ARG A 671 30.31 45.57 37.60
N ARG A 672 31.26 46.08 36.84
CA ARG A 672 32.59 46.46 37.33
C ARG A 672 32.52 47.65 38.28
N ARG A 673 31.70 48.68 38.02
CA ARG A 673 31.53 49.85 38.86
C ARG A 673 30.80 49.53 40.18
N LEU A 674 29.85 48.61 40.17
CA LEU A 674 29.20 48.10 41.37
C LEU A 674 30.17 47.33 42.30
N VAL A 675 31.21 46.66 41.78
CA VAL A 675 32.24 45.96 42.59
C VAL A 675 33.21 46.93 43.24
N ARG A 676 33.62 47.99 42.56
CA ARG A 676 34.58 48.99 43.12
C ARG A 676 34.06 49.69 44.36
N ARG A 677 32.76 49.93 44.53
CA ARG A 677 32.18 50.56 45.68
C ARG A 677 32.16 49.65 46.94
N LEU A 678 32.03 48.40 46.81
CA LEU A 678 32.09 47.44 47.91
C LEU A 678 33.50 47.43 48.56
N THR A 679 34.55 47.67 47.79
CA THR A 679 35.94 47.78 48.32
C THR A 679 36.20 49.10 48.99
N LEU A 680 35.62 50.22 48.59
CA LEU A 680 35.76 51.52 49.21
C LEU A 680 34.99 51.63 50.53
N ASN A 681 33.85 51.03 50.70
CA ASN A 681 33.08 51.04 51.97
C ASN A 681 33.68 50.11 53.06
N ARG A 682 34.56 49.19 52.71
CA ARG A 682 35.27 48.41 53.73
C ARG A 682 36.50 49.10 54.31
N GLN A 683 36.96 50.26 53.78
CA GLN A 683 38.09 51.01 54.25
C GLN A 683 37.75 52.20 55.14
N THR A 684 36.48 52.52 55.44
CA THR A 684 36.03 53.68 56.24
C THR A 684 35.13 53.27 57.40
N GLU A 685 35.36 52.15 58.07
CA GLU A 685 34.90 51.99 59.47
C GLU A 685 36.02 52.36 60.40
N PRO A 686 35.88 53.47 61.20
CA PRO A 686 36.82 53.74 62.25
C PRO A 686 36.65 52.70 63.38
N SER A 687 37.78 52.18 63.80
CA SER A 687 37.95 51.50 65.09
C SER A 687 37.22 52.24 66.18
N ARG A 688 36.16 51.76 66.74
CA ARG A 688 35.66 52.10 68.08
C ARG A 688 36.15 50.97 69.02
N GLU A 689 37.24 51.35 69.74
CA GLU A 689 37.51 50.85 71.06
C GLU A 689 36.39 51.30 72.01
N LEU A 690 35.83 50.41 72.73
CA LEU A 690 35.48 50.29 74.16
C LEU A 690 34.40 49.27 74.36
#